data_470d33485f8622c6723a0b151a32a29b
#
_entry.id   470d33485f8622c6723a0b151a32a29b
#
_cell.length_a   1.000
_cell.length_b   1.000
_cell.length_c   1.000
_cell.angle_alpha   90.00
_cell.angle_beta   90.00
_cell.angle_gamma   90.00
#
_symmetry.space_group_name_H-M   'P 1'
#
loop_
_entity.id
_entity.type
_entity.pdbx_description
1 polymer ?
#
loop_
_entity_poly.entity_id
_entity_poly.type
_entity_poly.pdbx_seq_one_letter_code
_entity_poly.pdbx_strand_id
1 'polypeptide(L)'
;MHDDYIIISKSTRDNIIDSRKTAINNSLPSITAPCNSSITASSNSSIRTTALNQTVSTNNSSIVNDSNYTKVALINIRSVKNKVIELCESIRSKSIDICCITETWVTESDSVTYSQFRDKGFKFINQPRTGKKGGGIGFLSHLTSNSQYLKSQKFETFEVLLTKNSNYLYCTVYRTGNLSTEEKSIFLTEIELLLMDLETKKEIVMICGDFNIHINEHNNKLAKDFLDIIESFGFHQLVKDPTHIANATLDLIFVNDLTNVMGITVYNQSMDVILSDHYMVEILLKNNMEHVKEKQYSYRKVSCFNVDNFSEDLNLHLQQLVTSNSRHELNSETEILFEAIASALDLHAPIVTKTKIITAKPFTNEAIRNAKRKKRQAERKFKKTRSASDKQALKNTIKTFVNTVRDSENKFYATKLNSVKGDTKSTYQVINHLMNKNQEKHLPEHTDKKNLAEKFANFFKDKIINIRNCITSSTIDQPDSFEINTTTIPSPILLFESFEPVTKEILESIMNNTNEKYSSVDDIPKVAMKCIKVTAFEKIIAVINSSLACGVFPDYLKLGHIIPIIKDLKGDINALKNYRPISNLSFLSKLLEKCALLQLLFYLNQNNLLYKHQSAYRINHSCETALIKIYDDVLSMLEPSTCIVMVFLDFSAAFDTIDHKILLQKLKTQFFVEKTALKWFESFLTGRKSQVNIENCLSSFVDVKYGVPQGSVMGPVLFSLYVQELHKIVERYNFNMHIFADDVQIYFKCDINNINLLKLKNCMDEIKYWANINFLKLNDTKTKFLILSNKSPNPGVFSNVFSNFSVDVNAKNLGFILDSKLSFNAQINHVCQCGYYLLRNLWRISAKLNDVSLRIQIVQSCILSHIDYCNSLFYDLPNESIKKLQRLMNASIRFIYKIRLSDTYSITSYMKQCHFLPVKARIDFKINMLVYKCINGTAPIYLQELIQPKNSLACLRIYHDNLLLQTPSLNLNNKKNRSFSLVAPREWNKLPFDIRSSSSLPIFKSKLKTYLFSQCFGS
;
A
#
# COMPACT_ATOMS: atom_id res chain seq x y z
N MET A 1 0.63 28.82 4.65
CA MET A 1 -0.10 27.59 4.93
C MET A 1 0.30 26.64 3.83
N HIS A 2 1.34 25.88 4.12
CA HIS A 2 2.06 25.11 3.14
C HIS A 2 1.37 23.76 2.96
N ASP A 3 1.00 23.47 1.71
CA ASP A 3 0.68 22.09 1.30
C ASP A 3 1.99 21.30 1.36
N ASP A 4 2.20 20.59 2.47
CA ASP A 4 3.26 19.61 2.58
C ASP A 4 3.00 18.50 1.56
N TYR A 5 3.61 18.62 0.40
CA TYR A 5 3.75 17.51 -0.53
C TYR A 5 4.69 16.48 0.12
N ILE A 6 4.09 15.57 0.87
CA ILE A 6 4.78 14.35 1.28
C ILE A 6 5.00 13.56 0.00
N ILE A 7 6.22 13.58 -0.52
CA ILE A 7 6.70 12.61 -1.48
C ILE A 7 6.74 11.27 -0.73
N ILE A 8 5.64 10.58 -0.72
CA ILE A 8 5.59 9.21 -0.23
C ILE A 8 6.28 8.39 -1.30
N SER A 9 7.49 7.90 -1.00
CA SER A 9 8.17 6.97 -1.87
C SER A 9 7.28 5.75 -2.15
N LYS A 10 7.42 5.15 -3.32
CA LYS A 10 6.73 3.92 -3.75
C LYS A 10 6.71 2.86 -2.63
N SER A 11 7.78 2.78 -1.83
CA SER A 11 7.91 1.83 -0.72
C SER A 11 6.89 2.01 0.42
N THR A 12 6.44 3.21 0.69
CA THR A 12 5.50 3.48 1.80
C THR A 12 4.05 3.28 1.37
N ARG A 13 3.74 3.47 0.08
CA ARG A 13 2.42 3.21 -0.49
C ARG A 13 2.20 1.73 -0.79
N ASP A 14 3.22 1.04 -1.32
CA ASP A 14 3.14 -0.38 -1.66
C ASP A 14 2.97 -1.25 -0.42
N ASN A 15 3.54 -0.87 0.72
CA ASN A 15 3.36 -1.58 1.99
C ASN A 15 1.93 -1.53 2.54
N ILE A 16 1.10 -0.58 2.11
CA ILE A 16 -0.30 -0.46 2.54
C ILE A 16 -1.24 -1.22 1.60
N ILE A 17 -0.88 -1.36 0.34
CA ILE A 17 -1.75 -1.84 -0.74
C ILE A 17 -1.50 -3.31 -1.10
N ASP A 18 -0.25 -3.77 -1.09
CA ASP A 18 0.10 -5.12 -1.57
C ASP A 18 -0.05 -6.25 -0.55
N SER A 19 -0.43 -5.96 0.69
CA SER A 19 -0.60 -7.01 1.71
C SER A 19 -1.67 -8.09 1.42
N ARG A 20 -2.19 -8.22 0.21
CA ARG A 20 -3.31 -9.13 -0.08
C ARG A 20 -3.25 -10.03 -1.31
N LYS A 21 -2.33 -9.84 -2.24
CA LYS A 21 -2.38 -10.59 -3.52
C LYS A 21 -1.49 -11.83 -3.62
N THR A 22 -0.60 -12.08 -2.68
CA THR A 22 0.47 -13.08 -2.85
C THR A 22 0.42 -14.30 -1.93
N ALA A 23 -0.67 -14.54 -1.22
CA ALA A 23 -0.78 -15.75 -0.39
C ALA A 23 -1.02 -17.05 -1.20
N ILE A 24 -1.06 -16.98 -2.52
CA ILE A 24 -1.46 -18.14 -3.35
C ILE A 24 -0.32 -18.75 -4.17
N ASN A 25 0.80 -18.08 -4.35
CA ASN A 25 1.85 -18.62 -5.22
C ASN A 25 3.24 -18.47 -4.61
N ASN A 26 3.67 -19.33 -3.74
CA ASN A 26 5.10 -19.64 -3.58
C ASN A 26 5.37 -20.56 -2.39
N SER A 27 5.58 -21.82 -2.70
CA SER A 27 6.43 -22.73 -1.90
C SER A 27 6.94 -23.83 -2.81
N LEU A 28 8.14 -23.70 -3.34
CA LEU A 28 8.94 -24.83 -3.80
C LEU A 28 10.43 -24.46 -3.75
N PRO A 29 11.27 -25.35 -3.18
CA PRO A 29 12.73 -25.15 -3.18
C PRO A 29 13.34 -25.68 -4.47
N SER A 30 14.40 -24.99 -4.90
CA SER A 30 15.29 -25.33 -6.00
C SER A 30 16.14 -26.57 -5.72
N ILE A 31 16.17 -27.53 -6.61
CA ILE A 31 17.21 -28.55 -6.71
C ILE A 31 17.74 -28.55 -8.14
N THR A 32 19.05 -28.57 -8.23
CA THR A 32 19.93 -28.51 -9.39
C THR A 32 19.94 -29.77 -10.24
N ALA A 33 20.24 -29.57 -11.52
CA ALA A 33 20.33 -30.45 -12.67
C ALA A 33 21.18 -31.74 -12.50
N PRO A 34 21.28 -32.69 -13.49
CA PRO A 34 21.57 -32.42 -14.90
C PRO A 34 20.89 -33.28 -15.98
N CYS A 35 21.01 -32.80 -17.18
CA CYS A 35 20.94 -33.36 -18.57
C CYS A 35 20.60 -34.86 -18.85
N ASN A 36 19.64 -35.15 -19.75
CA ASN A 36 19.83 -35.45 -21.17
C ASN A 36 18.61 -36.11 -21.85
N SER A 37 18.44 -35.73 -23.09
CA SER A 37 17.91 -36.45 -24.27
C SER A 37 16.40 -36.60 -24.49
N SER A 38 15.98 -35.82 -25.50
CA SER A 38 15.20 -36.13 -26.71
C SER A 38 13.87 -36.88 -26.63
N ILE A 39 12.85 -36.30 -27.22
CA ILE A 39 12.00 -36.74 -28.31
C ILE A 39 10.57 -36.26 -28.21
N THR A 40 10.19 -35.48 -29.21
CA THR A 40 8.92 -35.27 -29.97
C THR A 40 7.59 -34.92 -29.28
N ALA A 41 7.17 -33.82 -29.78
CA ALA A 41 5.82 -33.25 -30.05
C ALA A 41 4.55 -34.10 -29.84
N SER A 42 3.58 -33.54 -29.15
CA SER A 42 2.27 -33.19 -29.74
C SER A 42 1.38 -32.43 -28.73
N SER A 43 0.97 -31.28 -29.15
CA SER A 43 -0.31 -30.57 -29.02
C SER A 43 -1.10 -30.54 -27.71
N ASN A 44 -1.37 -29.31 -27.34
CA ASN A 44 -2.61 -28.72 -26.80
C ASN A 44 -2.84 -28.57 -25.28
N SER A 45 -2.80 -27.30 -24.95
CA SER A 45 -3.75 -26.61 -24.06
C SER A 45 -4.13 -27.28 -22.75
N SER A 46 -3.35 -27.07 -21.71
CA SER A 46 -3.82 -26.99 -20.32
C SER A 46 -2.66 -26.89 -19.31
N ILE A 47 -1.89 -25.82 -19.36
CA ILE A 47 -0.83 -25.58 -18.37
C ILE A 47 -1.17 -24.30 -17.61
N ARG A 48 -1.90 -24.43 -16.48
CA ARG A 48 -1.92 -23.41 -15.42
C ARG A 48 -2.56 -23.84 -14.11
N THR A 49 -2.81 -25.14 -13.87
CA THR A 49 -3.50 -25.60 -12.65
C THR A 49 -2.77 -26.64 -11.81
N THR A 50 -1.50 -26.93 -12.07
CA THR A 50 -0.80 -28.04 -11.39
C THR A 50 0.27 -27.64 -10.36
N ALA A 51 0.34 -26.39 -9.95
CA ALA A 51 1.39 -25.96 -8.99
C ALA A 51 0.98 -25.94 -7.51
N LEU A 52 -0.24 -26.36 -7.14
CA LEU A 52 -0.72 -26.32 -5.75
C LEU A 52 -0.94 -27.69 -5.08
N ASN A 53 -0.85 -28.79 -5.83
CA ASN A 53 -1.19 -30.12 -5.29
C ASN A 53 0.00 -31.04 -4.95
N GLN A 54 1.23 -30.56 -4.88
CA GLN A 54 2.40 -31.45 -4.65
C GLN A 54 3.16 -31.21 -3.34
N THR A 55 2.57 -30.62 -2.31
CA THR A 55 3.27 -30.46 -1.03
C THR A 55 2.53 -30.98 0.19
N VAL A 56 1.78 -32.07 0.08
CA VAL A 56 1.36 -32.83 1.27
C VAL A 56 1.38 -34.33 0.97
N SER A 57 2.56 -34.92 0.80
CA SER A 57 2.79 -36.33 1.02
C SER A 57 4.28 -36.62 1.19
N THR A 58 4.80 -36.37 2.36
CA THR A 58 5.91 -37.14 2.91
C THR A 58 5.79 -37.15 4.43
N ASN A 59 5.57 -38.34 4.95
CA ASN A 59 5.63 -38.67 6.36
C ASN A 59 6.91 -38.15 7.00
N ASN A 60 6.75 -37.22 7.95
CA ASN A 60 7.64 -37.10 9.09
C ASN A 60 6.79 -36.66 10.28
N SER A 61 6.53 -37.57 11.18
CA SER A 61 5.90 -37.40 12.48
C SER A 61 6.78 -36.51 13.37
N SER A 62 6.61 -35.20 13.26
CA SER A 62 6.90 -34.26 14.34
C SER A 62 5.55 -33.82 14.91
N ILE A 63 5.33 -34.18 16.18
CA ILE A 63 4.17 -33.80 16.99
C ILE A 63 4.06 -32.27 16.94
N VAL A 64 3.20 -31.75 16.04
CA VAL A 64 2.79 -30.36 16.04
C VAL A 64 1.81 -30.21 17.19
N ASN A 65 2.14 -29.38 18.18
CA ASN A 65 1.25 -29.02 19.27
C ASN A 65 -0.08 -28.50 18.69
N ASP A 66 -1.15 -29.24 18.85
CA ASP A 66 -2.51 -28.99 18.29
C ASP A 66 -3.20 -27.70 18.80
N SER A 67 -2.54 -26.90 19.65
CA SER A 67 -3.13 -25.71 20.28
C SER A 67 -3.15 -24.44 19.41
N ASN A 68 -2.51 -24.44 18.26
CA ASN A 68 -2.31 -23.22 17.44
C ASN A 68 -3.33 -23.02 16.32
N TYR A 69 -4.18 -24.00 16.03
CA TYR A 69 -5.11 -23.98 14.91
C TYR A 69 -6.51 -24.41 15.30
N THR A 70 -7.52 -23.92 14.58
CA THR A 70 -8.91 -24.40 14.63
C THR A 70 -9.25 -25.01 13.29
N LYS A 71 -9.68 -26.28 13.27
CA LYS A 71 -10.16 -26.98 12.09
C LYS A 71 -11.65 -26.78 11.93
N VAL A 72 -12.07 -26.21 10.81
CA VAL A 72 -13.48 -25.93 10.51
C VAL A 72 -13.88 -26.70 9.25
N ALA A 73 -14.99 -27.43 9.31
CA ALA A 73 -15.55 -28.14 8.17
C ALA A 73 -16.85 -27.50 7.68
N LEU A 74 -17.13 -27.67 6.39
CA LEU A 74 -18.40 -27.38 5.73
C LEU A 74 -18.88 -28.61 5.01
N ILE A 75 -20.16 -28.94 5.15
CA ILE A 75 -20.82 -30.06 4.45
C ILE A 75 -22.29 -29.79 4.20
N ASN A 76 -22.78 -30.06 2.98
CA ASN A 76 -24.21 -30.28 2.73
C ASN A 76 -24.53 -31.77 2.97
N ILE A 77 -25.32 -32.06 3.99
CA ILE A 77 -25.52 -33.46 4.44
C ILE A 77 -26.80 -34.12 3.90
N ARG A 78 -27.68 -33.34 3.26
CA ARG A 78 -29.00 -33.81 2.82
C ARG A 78 -29.70 -34.66 3.88
N SER A 79 -30.11 -34.04 4.97
CA SER A 79 -30.65 -34.59 6.22
C SER A 79 -29.59 -35.23 7.14
N VAL A 80 -29.56 -34.71 8.35
CA VAL A 80 -28.65 -35.20 9.40
C VAL A 80 -29.27 -36.32 10.23
N LYS A 81 -30.61 -36.51 10.18
CA LYS A 81 -31.37 -37.36 11.12
C LYS A 81 -30.84 -38.80 11.24
N ASN A 82 -30.49 -39.43 10.14
CA ASN A 82 -29.98 -40.82 10.12
C ASN A 82 -28.45 -40.90 9.98
N LYS A 83 -27.74 -39.77 10.06
CA LYS A 83 -26.29 -39.69 9.80
C LYS A 83 -25.51 -39.08 10.97
N VAL A 84 -26.15 -38.91 12.15
CA VAL A 84 -25.52 -38.29 13.33
C VAL A 84 -24.26 -39.04 13.77
N ILE A 85 -24.31 -40.38 13.75
CA ILE A 85 -23.20 -41.21 14.21
C ILE A 85 -22.03 -41.08 13.25
N GLU A 86 -22.27 -41.30 11.97
CA GLU A 86 -21.25 -41.26 10.91
C GLU A 86 -20.61 -39.86 10.82
N LEU A 87 -21.41 -38.79 10.92
CA LEU A 87 -20.91 -37.42 10.93
C LEU A 87 -20.02 -37.16 12.15
N CYS A 88 -20.46 -37.59 13.36
CA CYS A 88 -19.65 -37.41 14.57
C CYS A 88 -18.33 -38.20 14.53
N GLU A 89 -18.34 -39.39 13.93
CA GLU A 89 -17.12 -40.19 13.75
C GLU A 89 -16.17 -39.57 12.71
N SER A 90 -16.69 -39.08 11.59
CA SER A 90 -15.90 -38.35 10.60
C SER A 90 -15.26 -37.09 11.19
N ILE A 91 -16.01 -36.31 11.99
CA ILE A 91 -15.49 -35.11 12.68
C ILE A 91 -14.37 -35.50 13.66
N ARG A 92 -14.52 -36.60 14.43
CA ARG A 92 -13.50 -37.03 15.38
C ARG A 92 -12.24 -37.54 14.69
N SER A 93 -12.41 -38.40 13.67
CA SER A 93 -11.27 -38.99 12.94
C SER A 93 -10.38 -37.92 12.29
N LYS A 94 -10.97 -36.78 11.86
CA LYS A 94 -10.28 -35.68 11.27
C LYS A 94 -9.87 -34.60 12.27
N SER A 95 -10.23 -34.74 13.56
CA SER A 95 -10.00 -33.75 14.63
C SER A 95 -10.59 -32.40 14.28
N ILE A 96 -11.80 -32.34 13.73
CA ILE A 96 -12.52 -31.13 13.37
C ILE A 96 -13.12 -30.52 14.64
N ASP A 97 -12.84 -29.21 14.87
CA ASP A 97 -13.32 -28.47 16.04
C ASP A 97 -14.73 -27.92 15.84
N ILE A 98 -15.02 -27.50 14.59
CA ILE A 98 -16.29 -26.86 14.21
C ILE A 98 -16.75 -27.44 12.87
N CYS A 99 -18.06 -27.76 12.75
CA CYS A 99 -18.65 -28.15 11.48
C CYS A 99 -19.88 -27.28 11.15
N CYS A 100 -19.84 -26.59 10.02
CA CYS A 100 -20.97 -25.89 9.42
C CYS A 100 -21.72 -26.84 8.50
N ILE A 101 -23.03 -26.93 8.67
CA ILE A 101 -23.86 -27.93 8.00
C ILE A 101 -24.99 -27.23 7.26
N THR A 102 -25.20 -27.56 6.00
CA THR A 102 -26.37 -27.17 5.23
C THR A 102 -27.28 -28.34 4.97
N GLU A 103 -28.55 -28.11 4.74
CA GLU A 103 -29.61 -29.10 4.58
C GLU A 103 -29.75 -30.10 5.77
N THR A 104 -29.86 -29.54 6.98
CA THR A 104 -29.99 -30.35 8.18
C THR A 104 -31.31 -31.16 8.25
N TRP A 105 -32.39 -30.66 7.70
CA TRP A 105 -33.77 -31.14 7.73
C TRP A 105 -34.30 -31.39 9.15
N VAL A 106 -33.73 -30.73 10.15
CA VAL A 106 -34.12 -30.82 11.56
C VAL A 106 -35.13 -29.73 11.88
N THR A 107 -36.25 -30.09 12.49
CA THR A 107 -37.29 -29.14 12.94
C THR A 107 -37.06 -28.75 14.40
N GLU A 108 -37.70 -27.67 14.87
CA GLU A 108 -37.60 -27.22 16.26
C GLU A 108 -38.07 -28.28 17.27
N SER A 109 -39.03 -29.16 16.88
CA SER A 109 -39.61 -30.23 17.69
C SER A 109 -38.76 -31.50 17.73
N ASP A 110 -37.66 -31.59 16.99
CA ASP A 110 -36.84 -32.79 16.84
C ASP A 110 -35.82 -32.92 17.99
N SER A 111 -36.31 -33.20 19.21
CA SER A 111 -35.46 -33.36 20.41
C SER A 111 -34.49 -34.52 20.32
N VAL A 112 -34.80 -35.56 19.52
CA VAL A 112 -33.98 -36.76 19.37
C VAL A 112 -32.65 -36.46 18.73
N THR A 113 -32.62 -35.75 17.63
CA THR A 113 -31.39 -35.37 16.93
C THR A 113 -30.49 -34.49 17.80
N TYR A 114 -31.06 -33.53 18.54
CA TYR A 114 -30.31 -32.73 19.51
C TYR A 114 -29.69 -33.55 20.64
N SER A 115 -30.45 -34.53 21.20
CA SER A 115 -29.94 -35.41 22.23
C SER A 115 -28.80 -36.29 21.72
N GLN A 116 -28.93 -36.85 20.52
CA GLN A 116 -27.90 -37.71 19.91
C GLN A 116 -26.56 -36.94 19.75
N PHE A 117 -26.57 -35.69 19.29
CA PHE A 117 -25.35 -34.87 19.21
C PHE A 117 -24.77 -34.62 20.60
N ARG A 118 -25.61 -34.27 21.57
CA ARG A 118 -25.20 -34.00 22.95
C ARG A 118 -24.55 -35.22 23.60
N ASP A 119 -25.13 -36.39 23.40
CA ASP A 119 -24.62 -37.67 23.93
C ASP A 119 -23.26 -38.05 23.32
N LYS A 120 -23.01 -37.60 22.09
CA LYS A 120 -21.71 -37.72 21.42
C LYS A 120 -20.73 -36.61 21.78
N GLY A 121 -21.05 -35.70 22.72
CA GLY A 121 -20.14 -34.66 23.21
C GLY A 121 -20.13 -33.38 22.36
N PHE A 122 -21.14 -33.17 21.51
CA PHE A 122 -21.24 -32.00 20.65
C PHE A 122 -22.41 -31.09 21.03
N LYS A 123 -22.22 -29.81 20.87
CA LYS A 123 -23.26 -28.77 20.92
C LYS A 123 -23.73 -28.49 19.49
N PHE A 124 -25.02 -28.71 19.26
CA PHE A 124 -25.65 -28.46 17.97
C PHE A 124 -26.54 -27.23 18.05
N ILE A 125 -26.26 -26.24 17.20
CA ILE A 125 -27.06 -25.03 16.98
C ILE A 125 -27.70 -25.17 15.60
N ASN A 126 -29.01 -25.19 15.50
CA ASN A 126 -29.72 -25.39 14.26
C ASN A 126 -30.75 -24.28 14.05
N GLN A 127 -30.88 -23.81 12.81
CA GLN A 127 -31.93 -22.93 12.33
C GLN A 127 -32.75 -23.68 11.30
N PRO A 128 -33.96 -24.13 11.68
CA PRO A 128 -34.82 -24.88 10.79
C PRO A 128 -35.40 -23.96 9.70
N ARG A 129 -35.65 -24.52 8.53
CA ARG A 129 -36.44 -23.86 7.50
C ARG A 129 -37.90 -23.73 7.90
N THR A 130 -38.49 -22.58 7.71
CA THR A 130 -39.91 -22.31 7.96
C THR A 130 -40.71 -22.39 6.65
N GLY A 131 -41.86 -23.14 6.68
CA GLY A 131 -42.87 -23.12 5.60
C GLY A 131 -42.63 -24.04 4.38
N LYS A 132 -41.43 -24.70 4.26
CA LYS A 132 -41.14 -25.66 3.16
C LYS A 132 -40.43 -26.91 3.72
N LYS A 133 -40.60 -28.06 3.07
CA LYS A 133 -39.86 -29.30 3.39
C LYS A 133 -38.40 -29.16 2.95
N GLY A 134 -37.45 -29.76 3.71
CA GLY A 134 -36.03 -29.73 3.41
C GLY A 134 -35.33 -28.43 3.90
N GLY A 135 -34.05 -28.26 3.60
CA GLY A 135 -33.24 -27.11 4.02
C GLY A 135 -32.87 -27.11 5.50
N GLY A 136 -32.67 -25.96 6.10
CA GLY A 136 -32.17 -25.78 7.45
C GLY A 136 -30.64 -25.78 7.54
N ILE A 137 -30.12 -24.99 8.47
CA ILE A 137 -28.66 -24.78 8.64
C ILE A 137 -28.27 -25.15 10.06
N GLY A 138 -27.18 -25.90 10.22
CA GLY A 138 -26.62 -26.32 11.48
C GLY A 138 -25.19 -25.88 11.71
N PHE A 139 -24.84 -25.74 12.97
CA PHE A 139 -23.49 -25.48 13.44
C PHE A 139 -23.17 -26.41 14.58
N LEU A 140 -22.15 -27.24 14.44
CA LEU A 140 -21.74 -28.24 15.40
C LEU A 140 -20.37 -27.85 15.98
N SER A 141 -20.23 -27.93 17.30
CA SER A 141 -18.97 -27.66 18.01
C SER A 141 -18.87 -28.50 19.27
N HIS A 142 -17.69 -28.70 19.86
CA HIS A 142 -17.55 -29.41 21.13
C HIS A 142 -18.39 -28.76 22.24
N LEU A 143 -18.93 -29.58 23.18
CA LEU A 143 -19.71 -29.08 24.31
C LEU A 143 -18.98 -28.07 25.20
N THR A 144 -17.64 -28.18 25.27
CA THR A 144 -16.77 -27.24 26.01
C THR A 144 -16.54 -25.94 25.28
N SER A 145 -16.90 -25.85 24.01
CA SER A 145 -16.73 -24.67 23.17
C SER A 145 -17.72 -23.57 23.55
N ASN A 146 -17.21 -22.30 23.58
CA ASN A 146 -18.05 -21.13 23.87
C ASN A 146 -18.73 -20.58 22.59
N SER A 147 -19.36 -21.47 21.84
CA SER A 147 -20.10 -21.11 20.63
C SER A 147 -21.44 -20.45 20.96
N GLN A 148 -21.76 -19.34 20.31
CA GLN A 148 -22.98 -18.56 20.55
C GLN A 148 -23.75 -18.34 19.24
N TYR A 149 -25.07 -18.49 19.29
CA TYR A 149 -25.98 -18.08 18.23
C TYR A 149 -26.14 -16.55 18.23
N LEU A 150 -26.12 -15.96 17.06
CA LEU A 150 -26.40 -14.53 16.85
C LEU A 150 -27.65 -14.41 15.95
N LYS A 151 -28.61 -13.57 16.34
CA LYS A 151 -29.80 -13.33 15.53
C LYS A 151 -29.38 -12.60 14.24
N SER A 152 -29.76 -13.15 13.08
CA SER A 152 -29.55 -12.55 11.75
C SER A 152 -30.83 -11.97 11.17
N GLN A 153 -30.70 -11.18 10.13
CA GLN A 153 -31.82 -10.73 9.28
C GLN A 153 -32.37 -11.93 8.52
N LYS A 154 -33.68 -11.94 8.25
CA LYS A 154 -34.31 -12.94 7.37
C LYS A 154 -34.19 -12.47 5.92
N PHE A 155 -33.88 -13.40 5.04
CA PHE A 155 -33.78 -13.21 3.59
C PHE A 155 -34.80 -14.11 2.90
N GLU A 156 -35.22 -13.72 1.71
CA GLU A 156 -36.24 -14.46 0.94
C GLU A 156 -35.61 -15.54 0.07
N THR A 157 -34.42 -15.26 -0.50
CA THR A 157 -33.78 -16.13 -1.50
C THR A 157 -32.79 -17.14 -0.91
N PHE A 158 -32.36 -16.96 0.34
CA PHE A 158 -31.46 -17.90 1.02
C PHE A 158 -31.66 -17.90 2.54
N GLU A 159 -31.18 -18.97 3.17
CA GLU A 159 -31.14 -19.12 4.63
C GLU A 159 -29.77 -18.71 5.15
N VAL A 160 -29.70 -18.15 6.37
CA VAL A 160 -28.42 -17.73 6.99
C VAL A 160 -28.41 -18.04 8.49
N LEU A 161 -27.32 -18.62 8.97
CA LEU A 161 -27.07 -18.87 10.39
C LEU A 161 -25.79 -18.16 10.79
N LEU A 162 -25.88 -17.20 11.73
CA LEU A 162 -24.72 -16.52 12.32
C LEU A 162 -24.36 -17.16 13.65
N THR A 163 -23.14 -17.66 13.76
CA THR A 163 -22.57 -18.21 14.98
C THR A 163 -21.22 -17.61 15.29
N LYS A 164 -20.95 -17.39 16.57
CA LYS A 164 -19.68 -16.82 17.02
C LYS A 164 -18.95 -17.83 17.90
N ASN A 165 -17.67 -18.02 17.62
CA ASN A 165 -16.75 -18.76 18.47
C ASN A 165 -15.42 -18.03 18.55
N SER A 166 -14.94 -17.74 19.76
CA SER A 166 -13.71 -16.97 19.99
C SER A 166 -13.70 -15.62 19.23
N ASN A 167 -12.72 -15.40 18.34
CA ASN A 167 -12.58 -14.21 17.53
C ASN A 167 -13.21 -14.33 16.15
N TYR A 168 -13.82 -15.45 15.83
CA TYR A 168 -14.42 -15.74 14.53
C TYR A 168 -15.94 -15.63 14.56
N LEU A 169 -16.48 -15.07 13.49
CA LEU A 169 -17.90 -15.08 13.16
C LEU A 169 -18.12 -15.97 11.93
N TYR A 170 -18.86 -17.03 12.12
CA TYR A 170 -19.23 -17.97 11.06
C TYR A 170 -20.61 -17.59 10.52
N CYS A 171 -20.68 -17.30 9.24
CA CYS A 171 -21.91 -17.05 8.50
C CYS A 171 -22.16 -18.24 7.57
N THR A 172 -22.99 -19.17 8.00
CA THR A 172 -23.36 -20.31 7.16
C THR A 172 -24.59 -19.97 6.34
N VAL A 173 -24.51 -20.19 5.02
CA VAL A 173 -25.54 -19.84 4.04
C VAL A 173 -26.01 -21.08 3.30
N TYR A 174 -27.31 -21.20 3.06
CA TYR A 174 -27.90 -22.20 2.17
C TYR A 174 -28.87 -21.55 1.20
N ARG A 175 -28.62 -21.73 -0.10
CA ARG A 175 -29.46 -21.25 -1.19
C ARG A 175 -30.02 -22.39 -2.01
N THR A 176 -31.31 -22.37 -2.35
CA THR A 176 -31.91 -23.35 -3.25
C THR A 176 -31.49 -23.15 -4.70
N GLY A 177 -31.31 -24.24 -5.45
CA GLY A 177 -30.74 -24.18 -6.82
C GLY A 177 -31.61 -23.45 -7.84
N ASN A 178 -32.92 -23.66 -7.81
CA ASN A 178 -33.85 -23.18 -8.85
C ASN A 178 -34.46 -21.84 -8.47
N LEU A 179 -33.88 -20.75 -8.98
CA LEU A 179 -34.40 -19.39 -8.84
C LEU A 179 -34.78 -18.84 -10.21
N SER A 180 -35.92 -18.12 -10.27
CA SER A 180 -36.33 -17.33 -11.44
C SER A 180 -35.33 -16.22 -11.74
N THR A 181 -35.47 -15.56 -12.88
CA THR A 181 -34.61 -14.42 -13.25
C THR A 181 -34.76 -13.26 -12.27
N GLU A 182 -35.99 -13.01 -11.79
CA GLU A 182 -36.29 -11.97 -10.79
C GLU A 182 -35.68 -12.32 -9.43
N GLU A 183 -35.86 -13.56 -8.95
CA GLU A 183 -35.27 -14.03 -7.69
C GLU A 183 -33.73 -14.00 -7.71
N LYS A 184 -33.08 -14.20 -8.85
CA LYS A 184 -31.62 -14.04 -8.99
C LYS A 184 -31.19 -12.59 -8.77
N SER A 185 -31.96 -11.62 -9.22
CA SER A 185 -31.70 -10.20 -8.98
C SER A 185 -31.92 -9.83 -7.52
N ILE A 186 -32.98 -10.35 -6.88
CA ILE A 186 -33.25 -10.19 -5.45
C ILE A 186 -32.09 -10.79 -4.64
N PHE A 187 -31.64 -12.00 -5.00
CA PHE A 187 -30.52 -12.66 -4.35
C PHE A 187 -29.23 -11.80 -4.32
N LEU A 188 -28.86 -11.20 -5.45
CA LEU A 188 -27.67 -10.33 -5.51
C LEU A 188 -27.82 -9.10 -4.59
N THR A 189 -29.02 -8.55 -4.50
CA THR A 189 -29.32 -7.42 -3.61
C THR A 189 -29.27 -7.86 -2.13
N GLU A 190 -29.84 -9.00 -1.80
CA GLU A 190 -29.86 -9.55 -0.44
C GLU A 190 -28.46 -9.94 0.05
N ILE A 191 -27.61 -10.54 -0.80
CA ILE A 191 -26.21 -10.82 -0.51
C ILE A 191 -25.46 -9.54 -0.19
N GLU A 192 -25.69 -8.47 -0.94
CA GLU A 192 -25.08 -7.18 -0.68
C GLU A 192 -25.48 -6.63 0.70
N LEU A 193 -26.76 -6.75 1.06
CA LEU A 193 -27.26 -6.37 2.40
C LEU A 193 -26.61 -7.22 3.51
N LEU A 194 -26.48 -8.52 3.31
CA LEU A 194 -25.80 -9.41 4.25
C LEU A 194 -24.33 -8.98 4.44
N LEU A 195 -23.61 -8.72 3.35
CA LEU A 195 -22.21 -8.30 3.40
C LEU A 195 -22.04 -6.95 4.12
N MET A 196 -22.97 -6.01 3.92
CA MET A 196 -22.99 -4.74 4.64
C MET A 196 -23.17 -4.95 6.14
N ASP A 197 -24.05 -5.87 6.59
CA ASP A 197 -24.20 -6.19 8.02
C ASP A 197 -22.95 -6.87 8.59
N LEU A 198 -22.37 -7.84 7.85
CA LEU A 198 -21.18 -8.55 8.27
C LEU A 198 -19.97 -7.63 8.38
N GLU A 199 -19.90 -6.58 7.59
CA GLU A 199 -18.81 -5.61 7.64
C GLU A 199 -18.80 -4.78 8.94
N THR A 200 -19.96 -4.58 9.55
CA THR A 200 -20.06 -3.87 10.85
C THR A 200 -19.57 -4.71 12.03
N LYS A 201 -19.33 -6.02 11.83
CA LYS A 201 -18.92 -6.94 12.91
C LYS A 201 -17.45 -6.75 13.26
N LYS A 202 -17.11 -6.99 14.52
CA LYS A 202 -15.75 -6.83 15.06
C LYS A 202 -14.88 -8.07 14.86
N GLU A 203 -15.51 -9.19 14.62
CA GLU A 203 -14.91 -10.49 14.49
C GLU A 203 -14.29 -10.69 13.09
N ILE A 204 -13.40 -11.67 12.96
CA ILE A 204 -12.97 -12.18 11.66
C ILE A 204 -14.13 -12.98 11.09
N VAL A 205 -14.59 -12.63 9.90
CA VAL A 205 -15.77 -13.25 9.29
C VAL A 205 -15.37 -14.33 8.30
N MET A 206 -15.94 -15.52 8.49
CA MET A 206 -15.95 -16.58 7.49
C MET A 206 -17.39 -16.79 7.01
N ILE A 207 -17.63 -16.64 5.72
CA ILE A 207 -18.89 -16.98 5.06
C ILE A 207 -18.67 -18.34 4.42
N CYS A 208 -19.54 -19.29 4.69
CA CYS A 208 -19.45 -20.63 4.12
C CYS A 208 -20.85 -21.19 3.86
N GLY A 209 -20.98 -22.10 2.94
CA GLY A 209 -22.25 -22.73 2.69
C GLY A 209 -22.40 -23.25 1.27
N ASP A 210 -23.55 -23.85 1.00
CA ASP A 210 -23.97 -24.26 -0.32
C ASP A 210 -24.78 -23.14 -0.98
N PHE A 211 -24.20 -22.55 -2.01
CA PHE A 211 -24.79 -21.44 -2.76
C PHE A 211 -25.56 -21.93 -4.00
N ASN A 212 -25.41 -23.19 -4.37
CA ASN A 212 -26.00 -23.75 -5.60
C ASN A 212 -25.73 -22.88 -6.86
N ILE A 213 -24.53 -22.26 -6.91
CA ILE A 213 -24.03 -21.46 -8.04
C ILE A 213 -22.80 -22.17 -8.61
N HIS A 214 -22.88 -22.59 -9.87
CA HIS A 214 -21.77 -23.23 -10.57
C HIS A 214 -20.67 -22.19 -10.87
N ILE A 215 -19.73 -22.01 -9.93
CA ILE A 215 -18.66 -21.01 -10.11
C ILE A 215 -17.54 -21.46 -11.05
N ASN A 216 -17.46 -22.75 -11.33
CA ASN A 216 -16.52 -23.35 -12.28
C ASN A 216 -16.96 -23.22 -13.74
N GLU A 217 -18.18 -22.74 -14.02
CA GLU A 217 -18.66 -22.45 -15.36
C GLU A 217 -18.32 -21.03 -15.78
N HIS A 218 -17.41 -20.88 -16.74
CA HIS A 218 -16.91 -19.56 -17.19
C HIS A 218 -17.99 -18.61 -17.78
N ASN A 219 -19.08 -19.16 -18.29
CA ASN A 219 -20.17 -18.38 -18.94
C ASN A 219 -21.33 -18.06 -17.99
N ASN A 220 -21.27 -18.47 -16.73
CA ASN A 220 -22.37 -18.23 -15.78
C ASN A 220 -22.37 -16.78 -15.30
N LYS A 221 -23.30 -15.96 -15.84
CA LYS A 221 -23.42 -14.54 -15.49
C LYS A 221 -23.70 -14.30 -14.00
N LEU A 222 -24.59 -15.14 -13.40
CA LEU A 222 -24.90 -15.04 -11.97
C LEU A 222 -23.67 -15.28 -11.10
N ALA A 223 -22.86 -16.30 -11.45
CA ALA A 223 -21.62 -16.60 -10.74
C ALA A 223 -20.63 -15.42 -10.77
N LYS A 224 -20.50 -14.80 -11.93
CA LYS A 224 -19.63 -13.64 -12.12
C LYS A 224 -20.09 -12.42 -11.32
N ASP A 225 -21.38 -12.06 -11.42
CA ASP A 225 -21.95 -10.91 -10.70
C ASP A 225 -21.89 -11.14 -9.18
N PHE A 226 -22.14 -12.35 -8.71
CA PHE A 226 -22.03 -12.76 -7.30
C PHE A 226 -20.59 -12.64 -6.78
N LEU A 227 -19.61 -13.20 -7.51
CA LEU A 227 -18.20 -13.13 -7.10
C LEU A 227 -17.67 -11.70 -7.11
N ASP A 228 -18.08 -10.88 -8.09
CA ASP A 228 -17.73 -9.45 -8.15
C ASP A 228 -18.26 -8.68 -6.92
N ILE A 229 -19.48 -8.99 -6.45
CA ILE A 229 -20.04 -8.39 -5.24
C ILE A 229 -19.23 -8.85 -4.02
N ILE A 230 -19.00 -10.14 -3.85
CA ILE A 230 -18.23 -10.72 -2.74
C ILE A 230 -16.82 -10.09 -2.68
N GLU A 231 -16.16 -10.00 -3.84
CA GLU A 231 -14.81 -9.43 -3.94
C GLU A 231 -14.79 -7.93 -3.63
N SER A 232 -15.82 -7.20 -4.05
CA SER A 232 -15.92 -5.75 -3.78
C SER A 232 -15.99 -5.42 -2.28
N PHE A 233 -16.51 -6.34 -1.45
CA PHE A 233 -16.51 -6.25 0.01
C PHE A 233 -15.25 -6.83 0.67
N GLY A 234 -14.24 -7.21 -0.11
CA GLY A 234 -12.96 -7.69 0.40
C GLY A 234 -13.02 -9.11 0.98
N PHE A 235 -13.95 -9.93 0.54
CA PHE A 235 -13.96 -11.35 0.81
C PHE A 235 -13.27 -12.12 -0.31
N HIS A 236 -12.54 -13.18 0.05
CA HIS A 236 -11.79 -14.00 -0.87
C HIS A 236 -12.38 -15.40 -0.92
N GLN A 237 -12.72 -15.87 -2.11
CA GLN A 237 -13.19 -17.24 -2.34
C GLN A 237 -12.00 -18.21 -2.30
N LEU A 238 -12.13 -19.32 -1.55
CA LEU A 238 -11.02 -20.23 -1.27
C LEU A 238 -11.16 -21.60 -1.95
N VAL A 239 -12.38 -22.09 -2.17
CA VAL A 239 -12.65 -23.44 -2.71
C VAL A 239 -12.49 -23.44 -4.22
N LYS A 240 -11.54 -24.23 -4.73
CA LYS A 240 -11.26 -24.32 -6.17
C LYS A 240 -11.69 -25.65 -6.78
N ASP A 241 -11.61 -26.69 -5.96
CA ASP A 241 -11.90 -28.05 -6.38
C ASP A 241 -13.41 -28.31 -6.39
N PRO A 242 -13.91 -29.26 -7.19
CA PRO A 242 -15.31 -29.66 -7.15
C PRO A 242 -15.75 -30.15 -5.78
N THR A 243 -16.92 -29.72 -5.33
CA THR A 243 -17.52 -30.08 -4.03
C THR A 243 -18.73 -31.00 -4.14
N HIS A 244 -19.13 -31.39 -5.35
CA HIS A 244 -20.25 -32.26 -5.63
C HIS A 244 -19.84 -33.36 -6.59
N ILE A 245 -20.48 -34.56 -6.47
CA ILE A 245 -20.19 -35.72 -7.33
C ILE A 245 -20.37 -35.47 -8.81
N ALA A 246 -21.21 -34.50 -9.20
CA ALA A 246 -21.39 -34.03 -10.58
C ALA A 246 -20.28 -33.08 -11.07
N ASN A 247 -19.14 -33.03 -10.41
CA ASN A 247 -18.00 -32.19 -10.74
C ASN A 247 -18.28 -30.67 -10.70
N ALA A 248 -19.28 -30.23 -9.90
CA ALA A 248 -19.64 -28.85 -9.66
C ALA A 248 -19.03 -28.32 -8.37
N THR A 249 -18.66 -27.05 -8.33
CA THR A 249 -18.19 -26.33 -7.13
C THR A 249 -19.32 -25.47 -6.60
N LEU A 250 -20.10 -26.02 -5.65
CA LEU A 250 -21.33 -25.42 -5.10
C LEU A 250 -21.14 -24.92 -3.67
N ASP A 251 -20.35 -25.65 -2.88
CA ASP A 251 -20.04 -25.34 -1.48
C ASP A 251 -18.83 -24.41 -1.42
N LEU A 252 -19.05 -23.17 -0.98
CA LEU A 252 -18.07 -22.11 -1.05
C LEU A 252 -17.66 -21.63 0.32
N ILE A 253 -16.41 -21.22 0.45
CA ILE A 253 -15.87 -20.58 1.66
C ILE A 253 -15.24 -19.26 1.27
N PHE A 254 -15.70 -18.19 1.92
CA PHE A 254 -15.17 -16.85 1.77
C PHE A 254 -14.64 -16.35 3.11
N VAL A 255 -13.47 -15.75 3.09
CA VAL A 255 -12.87 -15.12 4.28
C VAL A 255 -12.48 -13.69 4.00
N ASN A 256 -12.57 -12.86 5.01
CA ASN A 256 -12.19 -11.47 4.92
C ASN A 256 -10.75 -11.18 5.39
N ASP A 257 -10.02 -12.21 5.86
CA ASP A 257 -8.64 -12.09 6.31
C ASP A 257 -7.86 -13.38 5.99
N LEU A 258 -7.12 -13.34 4.89
CA LEU A 258 -6.30 -14.46 4.41
C LEU A 258 -5.12 -14.79 5.34
N THR A 259 -4.69 -13.85 6.19
CA THR A 259 -3.52 -14.05 7.06
C THR A 259 -3.75 -15.12 8.14
N ASN A 260 -5.02 -15.44 8.39
CA ASN A 260 -5.42 -16.46 9.36
C ASN A 260 -5.74 -17.81 8.72
N VAL A 261 -5.67 -17.94 7.39
CA VAL A 261 -5.92 -19.19 6.66
C VAL A 261 -4.61 -19.90 6.43
N MET A 262 -4.51 -21.15 6.91
CA MET A 262 -3.30 -21.96 6.77
C MET A 262 -3.42 -23.03 5.67
N GLY A 263 -4.65 -23.46 5.35
CA GLY A 263 -4.90 -24.44 4.29
C GLY A 263 -6.39 -24.72 4.11
N ILE A 264 -6.73 -25.30 2.97
CA ILE A 264 -8.07 -25.79 2.63
C ILE A 264 -7.94 -27.15 1.95
N THR A 265 -8.85 -28.07 2.25
CA THR A 265 -8.88 -29.42 1.71
C THR A 265 -10.31 -29.81 1.37
N VAL A 266 -10.55 -30.35 0.18
CA VAL A 266 -11.83 -30.95 -0.23
C VAL A 266 -11.68 -32.45 -0.19
N TYR A 267 -12.49 -33.14 0.62
CA TYR A 267 -12.46 -34.59 0.78
C TYR A 267 -13.36 -35.27 -0.26
N ASN A 268 -12.80 -35.61 -1.40
CA ASN A 268 -13.49 -36.30 -2.50
C ASN A 268 -13.65 -37.82 -2.25
N GLN A 269 -14.31 -38.56 -3.18
CA GLN A 269 -14.60 -39.97 -3.10
C GLN A 269 -13.38 -40.89 -2.83
N SER A 270 -12.19 -40.48 -3.21
CA SER A 270 -10.96 -41.23 -2.99
C SER A 270 -10.39 -41.05 -1.57
N MET A 271 -10.89 -40.10 -0.80
CA MET A 271 -10.31 -39.69 0.48
C MET A 271 -11.20 -39.98 1.69
N ASP A 272 -12.52 -40.20 1.51
CA ASP A 272 -13.43 -40.30 2.67
C ASP A 272 -14.71 -41.10 2.43
N VAL A 273 -15.40 -41.47 3.54
CA VAL A 273 -16.74 -42.02 3.51
C VAL A 273 -17.73 -40.96 3.02
N ILE A 274 -18.50 -41.26 1.99
CA ILE A 274 -19.46 -40.36 1.40
C ILE A 274 -20.69 -40.27 2.32
N LEU A 275 -20.87 -39.13 2.97
CA LEU A 275 -22.03 -38.82 3.81
C LEU A 275 -23.21 -38.27 2.98
N SER A 276 -22.94 -37.67 1.84
CA SER A 276 -23.93 -37.15 0.90
C SER A 276 -23.30 -37.08 -0.50
N ASP A 277 -24.01 -36.58 -1.50
CA ASP A 277 -23.49 -36.29 -2.83
C ASP A 277 -22.60 -35.01 -2.86
N HIS A 278 -22.48 -34.31 -1.74
CA HIS A 278 -21.52 -33.21 -1.53
C HIS A 278 -20.31 -33.72 -0.73
N TYR A 279 -19.14 -33.17 -1.07
CA TYR A 279 -17.88 -33.44 -0.39
C TYR A 279 -17.67 -32.50 0.79
N MET A 280 -17.07 -32.99 1.87
CA MET A 280 -16.70 -32.17 3.00
C MET A 280 -15.53 -31.28 2.63
N VAL A 281 -15.62 -29.97 2.97
CA VAL A 281 -14.56 -29.00 2.79
C VAL A 281 -14.00 -28.59 4.14
N GLU A 282 -12.71 -28.80 4.40
CA GLU A 282 -12.00 -28.42 5.63
C GLU A 282 -11.17 -27.16 5.39
N ILE A 283 -11.17 -26.24 6.35
CA ILE A 283 -10.29 -25.08 6.41
C ILE A 283 -9.56 -25.02 7.76
N LEU A 284 -8.26 -24.74 7.72
CA LEU A 284 -7.42 -24.54 8.89
C LEU A 284 -7.28 -23.04 9.20
N LEU A 285 -7.73 -22.64 10.37
CA LEU A 285 -7.68 -21.24 10.85
C LEU A 285 -6.71 -21.10 12.04
N LYS A 286 -5.89 -20.06 12.04
CA LYS A 286 -4.85 -19.81 13.05
C LYS A 286 -5.42 -19.25 14.35
N ASN A 287 -5.04 -19.83 15.48
CA ASN A 287 -5.33 -19.30 16.83
C ASN A 287 -4.24 -18.31 17.24
N ASN A 288 -4.58 -17.04 17.46
CA ASN A 288 -3.63 -16.03 17.92
C ASN A 288 -3.41 -16.12 19.43
N MET A 289 -2.28 -16.71 19.85
CA MET A 289 -1.78 -16.69 21.25
C MET A 289 -0.54 -15.77 21.32
N GLU A 290 -0.55 -14.85 22.29
CA GLU A 290 0.56 -13.91 22.50
C GLU A 290 1.69 -14.53 23.35
N HIS A 291 2.92 -14.56 22.83
CA HIS A 291 4.13 -14.92 23.58
C HIS A 291 4.84 -13.68 24.13
N VAL A 292 5.34 -13.81 25.38
CA VAL A 292 6.10 -12.78 26.09
C VAL A 292 7.53 -12.74 25.55
N LYS A 293 7.97 -11.59 25.02
CA LYS A 293 9.36 -11.35 24.59
C LYS A 293 9.99 -10.22 25.41
N GLU A 294 11.17 -10.47 25.95
CA GLU A 294 12.03 -9.45 26.53
C GLU A 294 12.85 -8.78 25.42
N LYS A 295 12.92 -7.45 25.44
CA LYS A 295 13.71 -6.68 24.48
C LYS A 295 14.61 -5.69 25.18
N GLN A 296 15.90 -5.81 24.97
CA GLN A 296 16.90 -4.83 25.39
C GLN A 296 17.04 -3.76 24.32
N TYR A 297 17.03 -2.49 24.70
CA TYR A 297 17.22 -1.36 23.80
C TYR A 297 17.99 -0.23 24.49
N SER A 298 18.87 0.41 23.75
CA SER A 298 19.59 1.59 24.17
C SER A 298 18.96 2.85 23.57
N TYR A 299 18.94 3.93 24.36
CA TYR A 299 18.37 5.21 23.93
C TYR A 299 19.00 6.34 24.73
N ARG A 300 19.02 7.57 24.18
CA ARG A 300 19.44 8.75 24.91
C ARG A 300 18.36 9.19 25.90
N LYS A 301 18.73 9.37 27.18
CA LYS A 301 17.83 9.72 28.28
C LYS A 301 17.53 11.22 28.26
N VAL A 302 16.38 11.61 27.69
CA VAL A 302 15.96 13.02 27.61
C VAL A 302 15.04 13.49 28.76
N SER A 303 14.83 12.66 29.78
CA SER A 303 13.86 13.00 30.85
C SER A 303 14.33 14.16 31.77
N CYS A 304 15.64 14.44 31.79
CA CYS A 304 16.25 15.51 32.56
C CYS A 304 16.94 16.55 31.66
N PHE A 305 16.63 16.56 30.36
CA PHE A 305 17.23 17.47 29.39
C PHE A 305 16.75 18.91 29.66
N ASN A 306 17.68 19.80 29.97
CA ASN A 306 17.44 21.23 30.07
C ASN A 306 17.94 21.93 28.82
N VAL A 307 17.06 22.69 28.18
CA VAL A 307 17.33 23.38 26.89
C VAL A 307 18.39 24.47 27.08
N ASP A 308 18.31 25.24 28.16
CA ASP A 308 19.18 26.39 28.38
C ASP A 308 20.61 25.93 28.70
N ASN A 309 20.76 25.02 29.65
CA ASN A 309 22.07 24.46 30.03
C ASN A 309 22.76 23.74 28.84
N PHE A 310 21.94 22.97 28.05
CA PHE A 310 22.47 22.35 26.85
C PHE A 310 22.98 23.37 25.81
N SER A 311 22.28 24.47 25.65
CA SER A 311 22.66 25.52 24.70
C SER A 311 23.90 26.29 25.17
N GLU A 312 24.03 26.51 26.46
CA GLU A 312 25.23 27.13 27.06
C GLU A 312 26.47 26.25 26.88
N ASP A 313 26.37 24.97 27.25
CA ASP A 313 27.51 24.05 27.13
C ASP A 313 27.87 23.79 25.66
N LEU A 314 26.91 23.70 24.77
CA LEU A 314 27.16 23.58 23.33
C LEU A 314 27.93 24.83 22.81
N ASN A 315 27.55 26.04 23.22
CA ASN A 315 28.27 27.26 22.87
C ASN A 315 29.70 27.26 23.40
N LEU A 316 29.91 26.84 24.63
CA LEU A 316 31.23 26.71 25.25
C LEU A 316 32.12 25.75 24.48
N HIS A 317 31.61 24.55 24.12
CA HIS A 317 32.35 23.59 23.30
C HIS A 317 32.70 24.14 21.93
N LEU A 318 31.75 24.84 21.28
CA LEU A 318 31.98 25.45 19.97
C LEU A 318 33.04 26.59 20.01
N GLN A 319 33.15 27.33 21.13
CA GLN A 319 34.16 28.38 21.33
C GLN A 319 35.55 27.81 21.63
N GLN A 320 35.64 26.80 22.50
CA GLN A 320 36.92 26.17 22.91
C GLN A 320 37.65 25.50 21.74
N LEU A 321 36.92 24.93 20.81
CA LEU A 321 37.48 24.25 19.64
C LEU A 321 37.99 25.19 18.54
N VAL A 322 37.52 26.42 18.48
CA VAL A 322 38.00 27.45 17.52
C VAL A 322 39.39 28.01 17.90
N THR A 323 39.76 27.98 19.16
CA THR A 323 41.04 28.54 19.68
C THR A 323 42.21 27.62 19.49
N SER A 324 42.03 26.32 19.13
CA SER A 324 43.07 25.33 19.12
C SER A 324 43.71 25.00 17.76
N ASN A 325 43.16 25.45 16.62
CA ASN A 325 43.62 25.09 15.28
C ASN A 325 43.79 26.26 14.34
N SER A 326 45.00 26.50 13.88
CA SER A 326 45.41 27.61 12.99
C SER A 326 45.26 27.30 11.48
N ARG A 327 44.72 26.18 11.09
CA ARG A 327 44.37 25.85 9.68
C ARG A 327 42.91 25.37 9.62
N HIS A 328 42.07 26.23 9.11
CA HIS A 328 40.64 25.92 8.88
C HIS A 328 40.46 25.10 7.59
N GLU A 329 40.72 23.83 7.63
CA GLU A 329 40.26 22.91 6.59
C GLU A 329 38.82 22.51 6.87
N LEU A 330 37.97 22.51 5.83
CA LEU A 330 36.53 22.24 5.90
C LEU A 330 36.19 20.91 6.63
N ASN A 331 37.01 19.86 6.43
CA ASN A 331 36.84 18.60 7.14
C ASN A 331 37.00 18.76 8.64
N SER A 332 38.04 19.45 9.08
CA SER A 332 38.31 19.73 10.51
C SER A 332 37.18 20.55 11.14
N GLU A 333 36.68 21.59 10.47
CA GLU A 333 35.54 22.39 10.96
C GLU A 333 34.26 21.55 11.10
N THR A 334 34.02 20.60 10.18
CA THR A 334 32.87 19.71 10.24
C THR A 334 32.99 18.71 11.39
N GLU A 335 34.18 18.11 11.61
CA GLU A 335 34.45 17.22 12.73
C GLU A 335 34.29 17.93 14.07
N ILE A 336 34.88 19.12 14.25
CA ILE A 336 34.76 19.97 15.43
C ILE A 336 33.30 20.24 15.78
N LEU A 337 32.46 20.59 14.77
CA LEU A 337 31.05 20.82 14.98
C LEU A 337 30.31 19.57 15.50
N PHE A 338 30.62 18.40 14.97
CA PHE A 338 30.01 17.16 15.45
C PHE A 338 30.53 16.69 16.80
N GLU A 339 31.81 16.87 17.10
CA GLU A 339 32.39 16.57 18.41
C GLU A 339 31.77 17.46 19.51
N ALA A 340 31.61 18.75 19.24
CA ALA A 340 30.93 19.66 20.17
C ALA A 340 29.47 19.22 20.44
N ILE A 341 28.74 18.86 19.39
CA ILE A 341 27.37 18.37 19.52
C ILE A 341 27.34 17.03 20.29
N ALA A 342 28.24 16.10 20.01
CA ALA A 342 28.31 14.81 20.69
C ALA A 342 28.63 14.96 22.18
N SER A 343 29.63 15.81 22.52
CA SER A 343 30.03 16.08 23.91
C SER A 343 28.88 16.67 24.73
N ALA A 344 28.22 17.70 24.20
CA ALA A 344 27.05 18.29 24.85
C ALA A 344 25.88 17.27 25.00
N LEU A 345 25.68 16.38 24.00
CA LEU A 345 24.66 15.33 24.09
C LEU A 345 24.99 14.27 25.12
N ASP A 346 26.25 13.90 25.29
CA ASP A 346 26.66 12.88 26.27
C ASP A 346 26.50 13.40 27.70
N LEU A 347 26.67 14.71 27.89
CA LEU A 347 26.45 15.37 29.19
C LEU A 347 24.94 15.47 29.52
N HIS A 348 24.11 15.96 28.61
CA HIS A 348 22.69 16.28 28.88
C HIS A 348 21.70 15.17 28.50
N ALA A 349 22.08 14.25 27.66
CA ALA A 349 21.25 13.13 27.19
C ALA A 349 22.07 11.83 27.08
N PRO A 350 22.64 11.31 28.16
CA PRO A 350 23.51 10.12 28.12
C PRO A 350 22.75 8.88 27.57
N ILE A 351 23.47 8.00 26.92
CA ILE A 351 22.94 6.74 26.40
C ILE A 351 22.69 5.78 27.57
N VAL A 352 21.46 5.31 27.70
CA VAL A 352 21.04 4.36 28.75
C VAL A 352 20.43 3.12 28.10
N THR A 353 20.86 1.95 28.55
CA THR A 353 20.30 0.67 28.11
C THR A 353 19.23 0.19 29.09
N LYS A 354 18.04 -0.16 28.60
CA LYS A 354 16.96 -0.74 29.39
C LYS A 354 16.44 -2.04 28.78
N THR A 355 16.11 -3.00 29.65
CA THR A 355 15.37 -4.21 29.28
C THR A 355 13.88 -3.97 29.49
N LYS A 356 13.10 -4.07 28.45
CA LYS A 356 11.65 -3.93 28.51
C LYS A 356 10.96 -5.27 28.36
N ILE A 357 10.22 -5.65 29.39
CA ILE A 357 9.30 -6.79 29.32
C ILE A 357 8.03 -6.30 28.61
N ILE A 358 7.71 -6.85 27.44
CA ILE A 358 6.60 -6.37 26.57
C ILE A 358 5.22 -6.81 27.09
N THR A 359 5.07 -7.04 28.39
CA THR A 359 3.79 -7.44 29.02
C THR A 359 3.01 -6.32 29.68
N ALA A 360 3.57 -5.15 29.88
CA ALA A 360 2.86 -4.05 30.53
C ALA A 360 1.98 -3.33 29.52
N LYS A 361 0.67 -3.55 29.59
CA LYS A 361 -0.31 -2.73 28.87
C LYS A 361 -0.11 -1.26 29.27
N PRO A 362 0.13 -0.35 28.33
CA PRO A 362 0.56 1.02 28.62
C PRO A 362 -0.49 1.86 29.37
N PHE A 363 -1.72 1.38 29.44
CA PHE A 363 -2.84 1.99 30.14
C PHE A 363 -3.04 1.46 31.58
N THR A 364 -2.10 0.65 32.08
CA THR A 364 -2.20 0.11 33.44
C THR A 364 -1.95 1.23 34.48
N ASN A 365 -2.96 1.57 35.24
CA ASN A 365 -2.95 2.60 36.27
C ASN A 365 -3.32 2.02 37.66
N GLU A 366 -3.35 2.88 38.69
CA GLU A 366 -3.65 2.48 40.02
C GLU A 366 -5.09 1.95 40.20
N ALA A 367 -6.05 2.52 39.47
CA ALA A 367 -7.44 2.05 39.49
C ALA A 367 -7.56 0.58 39.05
N ILE A 368 -6.81 0.20 37.99
CA ILE A 368 -6.76 -1.19 37.52
C ILE A 368 -6.11 -2.10 38.56
N ARG A 369 -5.02 -1.66 39.19
CA ARG A 369 -4.35 -2.44 40.25
C ARG A 369 -5.28 -2.69 41.45
N ASN A 370 -6.02 -1.68 41.88
CA ASN A 370 -6.98 -1.77 42.98
C ASN A 370 -8.17 -2.68 42.63
N ALA A 371 -8.75 -2.54 41.43
CA ALA A 371 -9.82 -3.42 40.96
C ALA A 371 -9.35 -4.89 40.86
N LYS A 372 -8.10 -5.13 40.42
CA LYS A 372 -7.47 -6.47 40.36
C LYS A 372 -7.29 -7.06 41.76
N ARG A 373 -6.92 -6.22 42.77
CA ARG A 373 -6.79 -6.64 44.15
C ARG A 373 -8.14 -7.07 44.74
N LYS A 374 -9.19 -6.25 44.55
CA LYS A 374 -10.57 -6.57 44.98
C LYS A 374 -11.09 -7.87 44.33
N LYS A 375 -10.87 -8.06 43.03
CA LYS A 375 -11.22 -9.30 42.32
C LYS A 375 -10.55 -10.51 42.98
N ARG A 376 -9.22 -10.46 43.22
CA ARG A 376 -8.48 -11.56 43.86
C ARG A 376 -8.95 -11.87 45.28
N GLN A 377 -9.34 -10.85 46.04
CA GLN A 377 -9.94 -11.06 47.39
C GLN A 377 -11.26 -11.80 47.29
N ALA A 378 -12.14 -11.40 46.37
CA ALA A 378 -13.43 -12.06 46.15
C ALA A 378 -13.25 -13.50 45.64
N GLU A 379 -12.26 -13.75 44.77
CA GLU A 379 -11.90 -15.12 44.30
C GLU A 379 -11.48 -16.01 45.48
N ARG A 380 -10.62 -15.52 46.36
CA ARG A 380 -10.13 -16.26 47.54
C ARG A 380 -11.27 -16.55 48.48
N LYS A 381 -12.17 -15.57 48.72
CA LYS A 381 -13.32 -15.73 49.61
C LYS A 381 -14.28 -16.78 49.06
N PHE A 382 -14.64 -16.71 47.75
CA PHE A 382 -15.51 -17.72 47.12
C PHE A 382 -14.88 -19.12 47.09
N LYS A 383 -13.57 -19.25 46.89
CA LYS A 383 -12.89 -20.55 46.99
C LYS A 383 -13.02 -21.19 48.37
N LYS A 384 -13.05 -20.36 49.45
CA LYS A 384 -13.18 -20.83 50.82
C LYS A 384 -14.64 -21.21 51.20
N THR A 385 -15.59 -20.36 50.86
CA THR A 385 -16.99 -20.51 51.36
C THR A 385 -17.89 -21.26 50.40
N ARG A 386 -17.60 -21.24 49.09
CA ARG A 386 -18.45 -21.81 48.03
C ARG A 386 -19.90 -21.33 48.05
N SER A 387 -20.22 -20.28 48.81
CA SER A 387 -21.58 -19.78 48.98
C SER A 387 -22.10 -19.06 47.73
N ALA A 388 -23.42 -19.04 47.51
CA ALA A 388 -24.08 -18.40 46.37
C ALA A 388 -23.89 -16.87 46.45
N SER A 389 -23.87 -16.25 47.63
CA SER A 389 -23.63 -14.83 47.86
C SER A 389 -22.23 -14.43 47.47
N ASP A 390 -21.19 -15.21 47.82
CA ASP A 390 -19.81 -14.92 47.48
C ASP A 390 -19.55 -15.17 45.97
N LYS A 391 -20.27 -16.09 45.35
CA LYS A 391 -20.26 -16.26 43.88
C LYS A 391 -20.80 -15.04 43.16
N GLN A 392 -21.87 -14.42 43.68
CA GLN A 392 -22.44 -13.21 43.11
C GLN A 392 -21.52 -11.98 43.33
N ALA A 393 -20.91 -11.89 44.50
CA ALA A 393 -19.90 -10.85 44.79
C ALA A 393 -18.69 -10.95 43.86
N LEU A 394 -18.21 -12.17 43.59
CA LEU A 394 -17.13 -12.40 42.62
C LEU A 394 -17.53 -11.96 41.21
N LYS A 395 -18.73 -12.32 40.73
CA LYS A 395 -19.25 -11.88 39.43
C LYS A 395 -19.25 -10.35 39.31
N ASN A 396 -19.70 -9.65 40.37
CA ASN A 396 -19.74 -8.19 40.40
C ASN A 396 -18.33 -7.56 40.36
N THR A 397 -17.38 -8.12 41.11
CA THR A 397 -15.99 -7.62 41.12
C THR A 397 -15.28 -7.93 39.78
N ILE A 398 -15.57 -9.04 39.09
CA ILE A 398 -15.08 -9.31 37.73
C ILE A 398 -15.62 -8.25 36.77
N LYS A 399 -16.94 -7.96 36.82
CA LYS A 399 -17.56 -6.95 35.95
C LYS A 399 -16.95 -5.56 36.17
N THR A 400 -16.72 -5.20 37.41
CA THR A 400 -16.07 -3.90 37.77
C THR A 400 -14.64 -3.85 37.26
N PHE A 401 -13.86 -4.92 37.45
CA PHE A 401 -12.48 -4.99 36.94
C PHE A 401 -12.42 -4.84 35.42
N VAL A 402 -13.25 -5.59 34.66
CA VAL A 402 -13.32 -5.52 33.20
C VAL A 402 -13.68 -4.11 32.72
N ASN A 403 -14.68 -3.48 33.38
CA ASN A 403 -15.06 -2.11 33.03
C ASN A 403 -13.94 -1.11 33.30
N THR A 404 -13.26 -1.20 34.47
CA THR A 404 -12.14 -0.31 34.81
C THR A 404 -10.99 -0.44 33.82
N VAL A 405 -10.65 -1.66 33.39
CA VAL A 405 -9.62 -1.88 32.36
C VAL A 405 -10.03 -1.24 31.05
N ARG A 406 -11.27 -1.46 30.60
CA ARG A 406 -11.78 -0.90 29.34
C ARG A 406 -11.80 0.64 29.36
N ASP A 407 -12.24 1.24 30.45
CA ASP A 407 -12.34 2.71 30.57
C ASP A 407 -10.95 3.35 30.62
N SER A 408 -10.00 2.74 31.31
CA SER A 408 -8.60 3.20 31.33
C SER A 408 -7.93 3.09 29.95
N GLU A 409 -8.17 1.99 29.25
CA GLU A 409 -7.69 1.81 27.89
C GLU A 409 -8.29 2.85 26.92
N ASN A 410 -9.60 3.06 26.99
CA ASN A 410 -10.28 4.05 26.15
C ASN A 410 -9.76 5.46 26.39
N LYS A 411 -9.58 5.87 27.67
CA LYS A 411 -8.99 7.18 28.03
C LYS A 411 -7.58 7.34 27.48
N PHE A 412 -6.73 6.33 27.67
CA PHE A 412 -5.33 6.38 27.20
C PHE A 412 -5.25 6.61 25.69
N TYR A 413 -5.97 5.80 24.90
CA TYR A 413 -5.93 5.93 23.45
C TYR A 413 -6.64 7.17 22.91
N ALA A 414 -7.72 7.61 23.55
CA ALA A 414 -8.37 8.88 23.21
C ALA A 414 -7.41 10.06 23.39
N THR A 415 -6.70 10.12 24.54
CA THR A 415 -5.68 11.15 24.79
C THR A 415 -4.56 11.09 23.74
N LYS A 416 -4.05 9.88 23.44
CA LYS A 416 -2.99 9.70 22.47
C LYS A 416 -3.41 10.08 21.03
N LEU A 417 -4.65 9.79 20.64
CA LEU A 417 -5.17 10.18 19.33
C LEU A 417 -5.43 11.68 19.23
N ASN A 418 -5.91 12.30 20.32
CA ASN A 418 -6.11 13.75 20.38
C ASN A 418 -4.78 14.52 20.31
N SER A 419 -3.70 13.98 20.89
CA SER A 419 -2.37 14.63 20.85
C SER A 419 -1.74 14.61 19.43
N VAL A 420 -2.21 13.74 18.54
CA VAL A 420 -1.76 13.64 17.14
C VAL A 420 -2.81 14.17 16.15
N LYS A 421 -3.81 14.91 16.63
CA LYS A 421 -4.85 15.51 15.81
C LYS A 421 -4.23 16.49 14.81
N GLY A 422 -4.52 16.30 13.52
CA GLY A 422 -3.92 17.08 12.43
C GLY A 422 -2.73 16.41 11.73
N ASP A 423 -2.04 15.48 12.38
CA ASP A 423 -0.99 14.69 11.76
C ASP A 423 -1.53 13.31 11.31
N THR A 424 -1.77 13.19 10.00
CA THR A 424 -2.31 11.97 9.39
C THR A 424 -1.41 10.76 9.61
N LYS A 425 -0.09 10.96 9.57
CA LYS A 425 0.88 9.87 9.70
C LYS A 425 0.92 9.31 11.12
N SER A 426 1.01 10.19 12.12
CA SER A 426 1.00 9.80 13.53
C SER A 426 -0.35 9.19 13.93
N THR A 427 -1.45 9.73 13.42
CA THR A 427 -2.80 9.15 13.59
C THR A 427 -2.83 7.71 13.05
N TYR A 428 -2.30 7.48 11.85
CA TYR A 428 -2.25 6.14 11.24
C TYR A 428 -1.37 5.16 12.04
N GLN A 429 -0.25 5.62 12.58
CA GLN A 429 0.62 4.81 13.44
C GLN A 429 -0.10 4.38 14.73
N VAL A 430 -0.82 5.30 15.37
CA VAL A 430 -1.61 4.98 16.58
C VAL A 430 -2.73 3.99 16.27
N ILE A 431 -3.40 4.13 15.11
CA ILE A 431 -4.43 3.20 14.65
C ILE A 431 -3.85 1.81 14.38
N ASN A 432 -2.71 1.72 13.70
CA ASN A 432 -2.03 0.44 13.45
C ASN A 432 -1.62 -0.25 14.76
N HIS A 433 -1.14 0.52 15.73
CA HIS A 433 -0.84 -0.02 17.06
C HIS A 433 -2.10 -0.53 17.78
N LEU A 434 -3.22 0.19 17.68
CA LEU A 434 -4.52 -0.24 18.20
C LEU A 434 -5.06 -1.50 17.53
N MET A 435 -4.74 -1.70 16.26
CA MET A 435 -5.12 -2.89 15.49
C MET A 435 -4.19 -4.09 15.71
N ASN A 436 -3.27 -3.99 16.68
CA ASN A 436 -2.20 -4.97 16.91
C ASN A 436 -1.34 -5.28 15.66
N LYS A 437 -1.35 -4.36 14.69
CA LYS A 437 -0.40 -4.38 13.58
C LYS A 437 0.91 -3.78 14.08
N ASN A 438 1.54 -4.42 15.07
CA ASN A 438 2.91 -4.10 15.40
C ASN A 438 3.72 -4.39 14.14
N GLN A 439 4.32 -3.36 13.58
CA GLN A 439 5.43 -3.53 12.65
C GLN A 439 6.59 -4.10 13.47
N GLU A 440 6.57 -5.40 13.72
CA GLU A 440 7.80 -6.11 14.02
C GLU A 440 8.70 -5.82 12.83
N LYS A 441 9.90 -5.33 13.07
CA LYS A 441 10.92 -5.28 12.04
C LYS A 441 11.13 -6.71 11.61
N HIS A 442 10.57 -7.06 10.45
CA HIS A 442 10.73 -8.39 9.89
C HIS A 442 12.17 -8.48 9.40
N LEU A 443 13.03 -9.07 10.22
CA LEU A 443 14.39 -9.41 9.89
C LEU A 443 14.48 -10.93 9.73
N PRO A 444 15.42 -11.46 8.96
CA PRO A 444 15.71 -12.89 8.90
C PRO A 444 15.94 -13.47 10.29
N GLU A 445 15.67 -14.76 10.47
CA GLU A 445 15.99 -15.47 11.70
C GLU A 445 17.49 -15.41 11.94
N HIS A 446 17.91 -14.99 13.14
CA HIS A 446 19.30 -14.80 13.50
C HIS A 446 19.53 -15.01 14.99
N THR A 447 20.69 -15.56 15.31
CA THR A 447 21.20 -15.71 16.68
C THR A 447 22.11 -14.54 17.06
N ASP A 448 22.86 -14.01 16.10
CA ASP A 448 23.77 -12.87 16.28
C ASP A 448 23.45 -11.73 15.29
N LYS A 449 23.23 -10.53 15.85
CA LYS A 449 22.90 -9.31 15.09
C LYS A 449 24.08 -8.78 14.27
N LYS A 450 25.30 -8.91 14.81
CA LYS A 450 26.51 -8.46 14.12
C LYS A 450 26.76 -9.30 12.88
N ASN A 451 26.63 -10.62 13.01
CA ASN A 451 26.74 -11.55 11.87
C ASN A 451 25.65 -11.27 10.82
N LEU A 452 24.41 -10.99 11.24
CA LEU A 452 23.34 -10.63 10.29
C LEU A 452 23.66 -9.30 9.58
N ALA A 453 24.21 -8.30 10.27
CA ALA A 453 24.62 -7.04 9.68
C ALA A 453 25.72 -7.24 8.61
N GLU A 454 26.72 -8.08 8.90
CA GLU A 454 27.78 -8.44 7.93
C GLU A 454 27.22 -9.19 6.71
N LYS A 455 26.30 -10.13 6.91
CA LYS A 455 25.63 -10.84 5.81
C LYS A 455 24.89 -9.89 4.88
N PHE A 456 24.16 -8.90 5.41
CA PHE A 456 23.51 -7.89 4.60
C PHE A 456 24.51 -6.98 3.88
N ALA A 457 25.58 -6.54 4.55
CA ALA A 457 26.60 -5.69 3.95
C ALA A 457 27.24 -6.35 2.74
N ASN A 458 27.68 -7.62 2.90
CA ASN A 458 28.24 -8.40 1.81
C ASN A 458 27.21 -8.64 0.69
N PHE A 459 25.97 -9.04 1.04
CA PHE A 459 24.93 -9.27 0.06
C PHE A 459 24.64 -8.02 -0.80
N PHE A 460 24.53 -6.84 -0.21
CA PHE A 460 24.26 -5.62 -0.97
C PHE A 460 25.42 -5.23 -1.88
N LYS A 461 26.66 -5.39 -1.42
CA LYS A 461 27.89 -5.18 -2.19
C LYS A 461 27.96 -6.14 -3.38
N ASP A 462 27.86 -7.45 -3.12
CA ASP A 462 28.00 -8.50 -4.13
C ASP A 462 26.89 -8.42 -5.18
N LYS A 463 25.68 -8.07 -4.79
CA LYS A 463 24.57 -7.86 -5.71
C LYS A 463 24.88 -6.81 -6.78
N ILE A 464 25.50 -5.68 -6.39
CA ILE A 464 25.84 -4.61 -7.34
C ILE A 464 26.95 -5.08 -8.27
N ILE A 465 28.01 -5.70 -7.72
CA ILE A 465 29.12 -6.25 -8.49
C ILE A 465 28.61 -7.27 -9.51
N ASN A 466 27.74 -8.21 -9.08
CA ASN A 466 27.20 -9.24 -9.94
C ASN A 466 26.34 -8.65 -11.08
N ILE A 467 25.53 -7.62 -10.81
CA ILE A 467 24.75 -6.93 -11.86
C ILE A 467 25.71 -6.31 -12.90
N ARG A 468 26.76 -5.63 -12.46
CA ARG A 468 27.74 -4.99 -13.36
C ARG A 468 28.51 -6.01 -14.18
N ASN A 469 28.99 -7.08 -13.57
CA ASN A 469 29.69 -8.16 -14.28
C ASN A 469 28.79 -8.81 -15.35
N CYS A 470 27.51 -9.04 -15.04
CA CYS A 470 26.55 -9.56 -16.03
C CYS A 470 26.36 -8.59 -17.21
N ILE A 471 26.42 -7.28 -16.99
CA ILE A 471 26.30 -6.29 -18.06
C ILE A 471 27.57 -6.28 -18.91
N THR A 472 28.74 -6.25 -18.27
CA THR A 472 30.03 -6.23 -18.98
C THR A 472 30.22 -7.48 -19.85
N SER A 473 29.81 -8.68 -19.36
CA SER A 473 29.89 -9.90 -20.16
C SER A 473 28.94 -9.93 -21.38
N SER A 474 27.80 -9.23 -21.30
CA SER A 474 26.82 -9.15 -22.40
C SER A 474 27.13 -8.07 -23.44
N THR A 475 28.05 -7.16 -23.20
CA THR A 475 28.45 -6.10 -24.14
C THR A 475 29.56 -6.53 -25.09
N ILE A 476 30.27 -7.62 -24.81
CA ILE A 476 31.42 -8.11 -25.61
C ILE A 476 30.97 -8.71 -26.97
N ASP A 477 29.74 -9.14 -27.09
CA ASP A 477 29.22 -9.86 -28.27
C ASP A 477 28.37 -9.02 -29.24
N GLN A 478 28.34 -7.68 -29.12
CA GLN A 478 27.48 -6.84 -29.95
C GLN A 478 28.29 -5.94 -30.92
N PRO A 479 27.86 -5.81 -32.19
CA PRO A 479 28.58 -5.01 -33.18
C PRO A 479 28.50 -3.51 -32.91
N ASP A 480 29.60 -2.79 -33.26
CA ASP A 480 29.80 -1.33 -33.05
C ASP A 480 28.85 -0.40 -33.87
N SER A 481 27.69 -0.88 -34.29
CA SER A 481 26.84 -0.19 -35.27
C SER A 481 25.80 0.79 -34.71
N PHE A 482 25.72 1.02 -33.37
CA PHE A 482 24.81 1.98 -32.81
C PHE A 482 25.55 3.26 -32.35
N GLU A 483 25.85 4.14 -33.32
CA GLU A 483 26.21 5.53 -32.95
C GLU A 483 25.01 6.23 -32.36
N ILE A 484 25.09 6.52 -31.06
CA ILE A 484 24.15 7.47 -30.41
C ILE A 484 24.55 8.86 -30.90
N ASN A 485 23.96 9.29 -32.00
CA ASN A 485 24.13 10.67 -32.49
C ASN A 485 23.73 11.64 -31.36
N THR A 486 24.69 12.20 -30.69
CA THR A 486 24.52 13.29 -29.74
C THR A 486 24.06 14.51 -30.51
N THR A 487 22.76 14.67 -30.69
CA THR A 487 22.22 15.98 -31.14
C THR A 487 22.72 17.02 -30.16
N THR A 488 23.48 18.02 -30.69
CA THR A 488 23.98 19.15 -29.92
C THR A 488 22.79 19.83 -29.26
N ILE A 489 22.72 19.76 -27.94
CA ILE A 489 21.78 20.54 -27.15
C ILE A 489 22.24 22.00 -27.34
N PRO A 490 21.36 22.97 -27.68
CA PRO A 490 21.75 24.40 -27.75
C PRO A 490 22.40 24.75 -26.41
N SER A 491 23.59 25.34 -26.46
CA SER A 491 24.29 25.78 -25.25
C SER A 491 23.38 26.69 -24.43
N PRO A 492 23.25 26.51 -23.12
CA PRO A 492 22.47 27.39 -22.27
C PRO A 492 23.09 28.75 -22.25
N ILE A 493 22.27 29.78 -21.99
CA ILE A 493 22.73 31.17 -21.91
C ILE A 493 23.73 31.35 -20.76
N LEU A 494 23.61 30.59 -19.71
CA LEU A 494 24.45 30.58 -18.51
C LEU A 494 24.87 29.16 -18.16
N LEU A 495 26.15 28.95 -17.84
CA LEU A 495 26.68 27.69 -17.32
C LEU A 495 26.48 27.60 -15.80
N PHE A 496 26.38 26.43 -15.25
CA PHE A 496 26.37 26.21 -13.79
C PHE A 496 27.80 25.94 -13.29
N GLU A 497 28.55 26.98 -13.05
CA GLU A 497 29.97 26.91 -12.73
C GLU A 497 30.28 26.86 -11.23
N SER A 498 29.46 27.54 -10.41
CA SER A 498 29.61 27.65 -8.95
C SER A 498 28.25 27.73 -8.26
N PHE A 499 28.26 27.43 -6.96
CA PHE A 499 27.10 27.68 -6.11
C PHE A 499 27.17 29.11 -5.52
N GLU A 500 26.01 29.72 -5.37
CA GLU A 500 25.84 30.96 -4.64
C GLU A 500 25.86 30.71 -3.13
N PRO A 501 26.37 31.64 -2.32
CA PRO A 501 26.30 31.55 -0.87
C PRO A 501 24.85 31.46 -0.37
N VAL A 502 24.61 30.54 0.54
CA VAL A 502 23.30 30.38 1.17
C VAL A 502 23.13 31.46 2.24
N THR A 503 22.06 32.26 2.13
CA THR A 503 21.75 33.31 3.13
C THR A 503 21.08 32.70 4.36
N LYS A 504 21.06 33.48 5.45
CA LYS A 504 20.44 33.07 6.73
C LYS A 504 18.96 32.73 6.56
N GLU A 505 18.22 33.57 5.83
CA GLU A 505 16.79 33.43 5.58
C GLU A 505 16.48 32.14 4.79
N ILE A 506 17.29 31.83 3.78
CA ILE A 506 17.16 30.59 2.98
C ILE A 506 17.41 29.37 3.88
N LEU A 507 18.47 29.38 4.67
CA LEU A 507 18.81 28.27 5.55
C LEU A 507 17.74 28.05 6.63
N GLU A 508 17.24 29.12 7.26
CA GLU A 508 16.12 29.05 8.23
C GLU A 508 14.86 28.47 7.59
N SER A 509 14.50 28.94 6.40
CA SER A 509 13.36 28.41 5.65
C SER A 509 13.53 26.90 5.37
N ILE A 510 14.72 26.46 4.95
CA ILE A 510 15.03 25.05 4.71
C ILE A 510 14.93 24.25 6.00
N MET A 511 15.50 24.75 7.12
CA MET A 511 15.48 24.07 8.42
C MET A 511 14.06 23.93 8.98
N ASN A 512 13.23 24.98 8.86
CA ASN A 512 11.85 24.98 9.34
C ASN A 512 10.95 24.01 8.53
N ASN A 513 11.22 23.91 7.23
CA ASN A 513 10.49 22.99 6.33
C ASN A 513 11.07 21.55 6.31
N THR A 514 12.17 21.30 7.05
CA THR A 514 12.76 19.95 7.08
C THR A 514 12.22 19.19 8.29
N ASN A 515 11.51 18.07 8.01
CA ASN A 515 11.04 17.17 9.06
C ASN A 515 12.21 16.63 9.88
N GLU A 516 12.19 16.87 11.19
CA GLU A 516 13.18 16.39 12.16
C GLU A 516 13.02 14.87 12.35
N LYS A 517 13.62 14.10 11.44
CA LYS A 517 13.67 12.63 11.56
C LYS A 517 14.96 12.26 12.28
N TYR A 518 14.82 11.39 13.25
CA TYR A 518 15.96 10.74 13.90
C TYR A 518 16.89 10.10 12.86
N SER A 519 18.19 10.36 12.97
CA SER A 519 19.22 9.69 12.19
C SER A 519 20.05 8.81 13.12
N SER A 520 20.26 7.55 12.72
CA SER A 520 21.13 6.63 13.46
C SER A 520 22.62 6.94 13.29
N VAL A 521 22.95 7.86 12.39
CA VAL A 521 24.33 8.35 12.21
C VAL A 521 24.69 9.38 13.30
N ASP A 522 23.78 10.34 13.52
CA ASP A 522 24.00 11.44 14.46
C ASP A 522 23.51 11.15 15.87
N ASP A 523 22.56 10.21 16.04
CA ASP A 523 21.88 9.87 17.31
C ASP A 523 21.36 11.09 18.10
N ILE A 524 20.93 12.14 17.38
CA ILE A 524 20.46 13.39 17.97
C ILE A 524 18.97 13.29 18.34
N PRO A 525 18.58 13.44 19.61
CA PRO A 525 17.16 13.50 20.00
C PRO A 525 16.46 14.73 19.42
N LYS A 526 15.15 14.60 19.16
CA LYS A 526 14.36 15.69 18.57
C LYS A 526 14.39 16.98 19.39
N VAL A 527 14.46 16.89 20.73
CA VAL A 527 14.54 18.06 21.63
C VAL A 527 15.86 18.78 21.42
N ALA A 528 16.97 18.04 21.41
CA ALA A 528 18.31 18.60 21.19
C ALA A 528 18.46 19.18 19.79
N MET A 529 17.86 18.57 18.76
CA MET A 529 17.91 19.07 17.38
C MET A 529 17.36 20.51 17.25
N LYS A 530 16.32 20.85 18.02
CA LYS A 530 15.79 22.22 18.03
C LYS A 530 16.79 23.22 18.61
N CYS A 531 17.48 22.85 19.67
CA CYS A 531 18.52 23.68 20.28
C CYS A 531 19.71 23.83 19.32
N ILE A 532 20.19 22.74 18.75
CA ILE A 532 21.32 22.74 17.81
C ILE A 532 21.06 23.67 16.60
N LYS A 533 19.86 23.64 16.07
CA LYS A 533 19.46 24.51 14.94
C LYS A 533 19.60 25.99 15.26
N VAL A 534 19.45 26.39 16.52
CA VAL A 534 19.54 27.78 16.94
C VAL A 534 20.98 28.08 17.40
N THR A 535 21.52 27.28 18.29
CA THR A 535 22.81 27.53 18.95
C THR A 535 24.00 27.36 18.00
N ALA A 536 23.99 26.34 17.15
CA ALA A 536 25.05 26.08 16.18
C ALA A 536 24.81 26.70 14.79
N PHE A 537 23.79 27.57 14.63
CA PHE A 537 23.36 28.10 13.33
C PHE A 537 24.49 28.73 12.52
N GLU A 538 25.26 29.62 13.12
CA GLU A 538 26.37 30.34 12.48
C GLU A 538 27.49 29.39 12.00
N LYS A 539 27.75 28.34 12.75
CA LYS A 539 28.73 27.32 12.36
C LYS A 539 28.20 26.41 11.25
N ILE A 540 26.92 26.06 11.31
CA ILE A 540 26.28 25.25 10.27
C ILE A 540 26.28 26.00 8.92
N ILE A 541 25.92 27.30 8.88
CA ILE A 541 25.93 28.09 7.64
C ILE A 541 27.35 28.29 7.10
N ALA A 542 28.34 28.47 8.00
CA ALA A 542 29.74 28.59 7.61
C ALA A 542 30.24 27.31 6.92
N VAL A 543 30.01 26.13 7.51
CA VAL A 543 30.39 24.83 6.93
C VAL A 543 29.69 24.60 5.58
N ILE A 544 28.40 24.96 5.45
CA ILE A 544 27.65 24.82 4.20
C ILE A 544 28.25 25.72 3.12
N ASN A 545 28.50 27.01 3.41
CA ASN A 545 29.02 27.97 2.44
C ASN A 545 30.46 27.64 2.05
N SER A 546 31.31 27.23 3.01
CA SER A 546 32.67 26.77 2.72
C SER A 546 32.66 25.53 1.80
N SER A 547 31.77 24.56 2.06
CA SER A 547 31.61 23.39 1.19
C SER A 547 31.22 23.74 -0.24
N LEU A 548 30.25 24.63 -0.41
CA LEU A 548 29.75 25.05 -1.72
C LEU A 548 30.80 25.90 -2.48
N ALA A 549 31.50 26.79 -1.80
CA ALA A 549 32.54 27.66 -2.37
C ALA A 549 33.79 26.88 -2.80
N CYS A 550 34.24 25.92 -1.97
CA CYS A 550 35.44 25.12 -2.27
C CYS A 550 35.18 23.99 -3.26
N GLY A 551 33.92 23.63 -3.51
CA GLY A 551 33.56 22.48 -4.32
C GLY A 551 33.88 21.12 -3.65
N VAL A 552 33.81 21.06 -2.31
CA VAL A 552 34.17 19.88 -1.52
C VAL A 552 33.03 19.49 -0.60
N PHE A 553 32.60 18.22 -0.67
CA PHE A 553 31.63 17.64 0.27
C PHE A 553 32.39 17.01 1.46
N PRO A 554 32.17 17.45 2.71
CA PRO A 554 32.94 16.98 3.86
C PRO A 554 32.91 15.47 4.06
N ASP A 555 34.06 14.86 4.36
CA ASP A 555 34.19 13.41 4.45
C ASP A 555 33.35 12.80 5.59
N TYR A 556 33.24 13.51 6.71
CA TYR A 556 32.39 13.11 7.84
C TYR A 556 30.90 12.94 7.40
N LEU A 557 30.44 13.72 6.44
CA LEU A 557 29.06 13.69 5.92
C LEU A 557 28.82 12.60 4.88
N LYS A 558 29.87 11.91 4.43
CA LYS A 558 29.82 10.82 3.43
C LYS A 558 29.42 9.46 4.04
N LEU A 559 29.40 9.35 5.38
CA LEU A 559 29.00 8.12 6.06
C LEU A 559 27.48 7.90 5.98
N GLY A 560 27.07 6.66 5.67
CA GLY A 560 25.67 6.25 5.66
C GLY A 560 25.43 4.97 6.45
N HIS A 561 24.39 4.94 7.29
CA HIS A 561 23.92 3.71 7.93
C HIS A 561 22.80 3.08 7.12
N ILE A 562 23.02 1.91 6.56
CA ILE A 562 22.03 1.15 5.80
C ILE A 562 21.11 0.41 6.75
N ILE A 563 19.81 0.65 6.62
CA ILE A 563 18.76 -0.08 7.33
C ILE A 563 18.06 -0.97 6.30
N PRO A 564 18.17 -2.32 6.41
CA PRO A 564 17.47 -3.23 5.54
C PRO A 564 15.94 -3.13 5.76
N ILE A 565 15.19 -2.83 4.71
CA ILE A 565 13.73 -2.78 4.77
C ILE A 565 13.17 -3.82 3.79
N ILE A 566 12.29 -4.70 4.27
CA ILE A 566 11.65 -5.71 3.43
C ILE A 566 10.81 -5.04 2.34
N LYS A 567 10.92 -5.52 1.10
CA LYS A 567 10.18 -4.98 -0.06
C LYS A 567 8.70 -5.32 -0.01
N ASP A 568 8.41 -6.57 0.38
CA ASP A 568 7.06 -7.09 0.51
C ASP A 568 6.97 -7.98 1.76
N LEU A 569 6.01 -7.67 2.64
CA LEU A 569 5.76 -8.42 3.88
C LEU A 569 5.30 -9.88 3.63
N LYS A 570 4.92 -10.21 2.41
CA LYS A 570 4.50 -11.56 2.00
C LYS A 570 5.63 -12.37 1.38
N GLY A 571 6.75 -11.71 1.07
CA GLY A 571 7.95 -12.38 0.58
C GLY A 571 8.62 -13.19 1.69
N ASP A 572 9.44 -14.14 1.31
CA ASP A 572 10.30 -14.88 2.25
C ASP A 572 11.18 -13.90 3.03
N ILE A 573 10.96 -13.83 4.34
CA ILE A 573 11.69 -12.95 5.27
C ILE A 573 13.15 -13.36 5.38
N ASN A 574 13.48 -14.64 5.18
CA ASN A 574 14.84 -15.15 5.30
C ASN A 574 15.69 -14.88 4.05
N ALA A 575 15.05 -14.56 2.91
CA ALA A 575 15.77 -14.26 1.67
C ALA A 575 16.24 -12.80 1.63
N LEU A 576 17.53 -12.54 1.70
CA LEU A 576 18.13 -11.19 1.70
C LEU A 576 17.79 -10.37 0.44
N LYS A 577 17.52 -11.03 -0.71
CA LYS A 577 17.08 -10.40 -1.96
C LYS A 577 15.75 -9.62 -1.83
N ASN A 578 14.96 -9.94 -0.82
CA ASN A 578 13.68 -9.30 -0.54
C ASN A 578 13.82 -7.98 0.26
N TYR A 579 15.04 -7.54 0.55
CA TYR A 579 15.30 -6.30 1.28
C TYR A 579 15.85 -5.20 0.35
N ARG A 580 15.56 -3.93 0.75
CA ARG A 580 16.12 -2.71 0.15
C ARG A 580 17.13 -2.10 1.11
N PRO A 581 18.29 -1.61 0.64
CA PRO A 581 19.26 -0.89 1.45
C PRO A 581 18.87 0.58 1.57
N ILE A 582 18.13 0.96 2.61
CA ILE A 582 17.81 2.38 2.82
C ILE A 582 18.90 3.03 3.64
N SER A 583 19.61 3.99 3.04
CA SER A 583 20.69 4.75 3.69
C SER A 583 20.12 5.84 4.59
N ASN A 584 20.47 5.81 5.84
CA ASN A 584 20.23 6.89 6.79
C ASN A 584 21.49 7.75 6.87
N LEU A 585 21.37 9.01 6.46
CA LEU A 585 22.47 9.99 6.41
C LEU A 585 22.33 11.00 7.55
N SER A 586 23.40 11.70 7.88
CA SER A 586 23.42 12.73 8.91
C SER A 586 22.46 13.88 8.59
N PHE A 587 22.09 14.62 9.62
CA PHE A 587 21.23 15.81 9.47
C PHE A 587 21.89 16.87 8.58
N LEU A 588 23.18 17.18 8.87
CA LEU A 588 23.92 18.19 8.13
C LEU A 588 24.18 17.78 6.67
N SER A 589 24.43 16.47 6.40
CA SER A 589 24.50 15.95 5.03
C SER A 589 23.23 16.28 4.24
N LYS A 590 22.06 15.97 4.80
CA LYS A 590 20.77 16.26 4.13
C LYS A 590 20.52 17.76 3.95
N LEU A 591 20.97 18.58 4.89
CA LEU A 591 20.82 20.03 4.84
C LEU A 591 21.68 20.64 3.72
N LEU A 592 22.96 20.25 3.66
CA LEU A 592 23.89 20.65 2.61
C LEU A 592 23.43 20.20 1.22
N GLU A 593 23.01 18.90 1.10
CA GLU A 593 22.41 18.40 -0.13
C GLU A 593 21.20 19.23 -0.57
N LYS A 594 20.33 19.67 0.37
CA LYS A 594 19.14 20.44 0.05
C LYS A 594 19.46 21.84 -0.43
N CYS A 595 20.49 22.48 0.15
CA CYS A 595 20.99 23.78 -0.31
C CYS A 595 21.52 23.72 -1.74
N ALA A 596 22.34 22.73 -2.05
CA ALA A 596 22.86 22.50 -3.40
C ALA A 596 21.77 22.12 -4.41
N LEU A 597 20.80 21.26 -4.01
CA LEU A 597 19.69 20.81 -4.84
C LEU A 597 18.78 21.96 -5.28
N LEU A 598 18.48 22.89 -4.39
CA LEU A 598 17.62 24.03 -4.73
C LEU A 598 18.23 24.88 -5.83
N GLN A 599 19.54 25.14 -5.77
CA GLN A 599 20.25 25.89 -6.79
C GLN A 599 20.33 25.14 -8.11
N LEU A 600 20.65 23.83 -8.07
CA LEU A 600 20.64 22.99 -9.27
C LEU A 600 19.28 22.98 -9.95
N LEU A 601 18.19 22.75 -9.20
CA LEU A 601 16.84 22.72 -9.76
C LEU A 601 16.41 24.07 -10.32
N PHE A 602 16.80 25.18 -9.68
CA PHE A 602 16.55 26.51 -10.20
C PHE A 602 17.23 26.68 -11.56
N TYR A 603 18.54 26.38 -11.66
CA TYR A 603 19.30 26.42 -12.90
C TYR A 603 18.69 25.55 -14.02
N LEU A 604 18.38 24.26 -13.71
CA LEU A 604 17.81 23.34 -14.69
C LEU A 604 16.45 23.80 -15.22
N ASN A 605 15.62 24.38 -14.37
CA ASN A 605 14.30 24.89 -14.78
C ASN A 605 14.43 26.20 -15.60
N GLN A 606 15.31 27.13 -15.24
CA GLN A 606 15.52 28.37 -15.97
C GLN A 606 15.99 28.11 -17.40
N ASN A 607 16.84 27.12 -17.60
CA ASN A 607 17.39 26.76 -18.91
C ASN A 607 16.59 25.66 -19.64
N ASN A 608 15.41 25.24 -19.14
CA ASN A 608 14.57 24.21 -19.72
C ASN A 608 15.31 22.87 -20.02
N LEU A 609 16.27 22.51 -19.17
CA LEU A 609 17.12 21.32 -19.38
C LEU A 609 16.46 20.01 -18.93
N LEU A 610 15.28 20.07 -18.29
CA LEU A 610 14.56 18.89 -17.85
C LEU A 610 13.57 18.40 -18.91
N TYR A 611 13.57 17.10 -19.18
CA TYR A 611 12.58 16.48 -20.07
C TYR A 611 11.15 16.76 -19.60
N LYS A 612 10.30 17.29 -20.49
CA LYS A 612 8.96 17.76 -20.12
C LYS A 612 8.05 16.67 -19.53
N HIS A 613 8.20 15.42 -19.98
CA HIS A 613 7.42 14.28 -19.49
C HIS A 613 8.12 13.48 -18.36
N GLN A 614 9.11 14.05 -17.68
CA GLN A 614 9.60 13.55 -16.39
C GLN A 614 8.81 14.21 -15.27
N SER A 615 8.11 13.42 -14.47
CA SER A 615 7.20 13.91 -13.41
C SER A 615 7.68 13.70 -11.98
N ALA A 616 8.65 12.82 -11.75
CA ALA A 616 9.13 12.58 -10.39
C ALA A 616 10.04 13.71 -9.91
N TYR A 617 9.98 14.01 -8.62
CA TYR A 617 10.85 14.97 -7.92
C TYR A 617 10.81 16.40 -8.47
N ARG A 618 9.74 16.75 -9.17
CA ARG A 618 9.51 18.11 -9.72
C ARG A 618 8.35 18.79 -9.00
N ILE A 619 8.48 20.09 -8.77
CA ILE A 619 7.42 20.94 -8.20
C ILE A 619 6.20 20.91 -9.14
N ASN A 620 5.00 20.89 -8.55
CA ASN A 620 3.72 20.86 -9.25
C ASN A 620 3.43 19.57 -10.04
N HIS A 621 4.31 18.58 -10.03
CA HIS A 621 4.11 17.28 -10.67
C HIS A 621 3.63 16.24 -9.64
N SER A 622 2.88 15.24 -10.08
CA SER A 622 2.35 14.15 -9.23
C SER A 622 2.05 12.91 -10.07
N CYS A 623 1.82 11.76 -9.39
CA CYS A 623 1.34 10.55 -10.07
C CYS A 623 0.04 10.83 -10.84
N GLU A 624 -0.86 11.65 -10.28
CA GLU A 624 -2.14 11.98 -10.91
C GLU A 624 -1.95 12.80 -12.18
N THR A 625 -1.08 13.83 -12.16
CA THR A 625 -0.81 14.64 -13.36
C THR A 625 -0.17 13.83 -14.47
N ALA A 626 0.76 12.93 -14.13
CA ALA A 626 1.37 12.01 -15.08
C ALA A 626 0.33 11.05 -15.71
N LEU A 627 -0.51 10.42 -14.87
CA LEU A 627 -1.56 9.52 -15.34
C LEU A 627 -2.61 10.21 -16.19
N ILE A 628 -2.99 11.46 -15.87
CA ILE A 628 -3.91 12.25 -16.69
C ILE A 628 -3.31 12.45 -18.08
N LYS A 629 -2.04 12.86 -18.19
CA LYS A 629 -1.38 13.05 -19.49
C LYS A 629 -1.35 11.75 -20.30
N ILE A 630 -0.88 10.65 -19.69
CA ILE A 630 -0.84 9.34 -20.36
C ILE A 630 -2.24 8.91 -20.82
N TYR A 631 -3.25 9.10 -19.96
CA TYR A 631 -4.63 8.70 -20.26
C TYR A 631 -5.24 9.56 -21.37
N ASP A 632 -4.99 10.87 -21.35
CA ASP A 632 -5.44 11.80 -22.39
C ASP A 632 -4.82 11.44 -23.75
N ASP A 633 -3.52 11.18 -23.82
CA ASP A 633 -2.82 10.74 -25.03
C ASP A 633 -3.38 9.40 -25.55
N VAL A 634 -3.56 8.43 -24.67
CA VAL A 634 -4.13 7.12 -25.02
C VAL A 634 -5.54 7.27 -25.60
N LEU A 635 -6.41 8.06 -24.96
CA LEU A 635 -7.77 8.28 -25.44
C LEU A 635 -7.81 9.03 -26.77
N SER A 636 -6.90 9.99 -27.00
CA SER A 636 -6.81 10.73 -28.26
C SER A 636 -6.43 9.84 -29.43
N MET A 637 -5.51 8.87 -29.20
CA MET A 637 -5.00 7.94 -30.20
C MET A 637 -5.93 6.73 -30.45
N LEU A 638 -6.82 6.39 -29.52
CA LEU A 638 -7.65 5.19 -29.58
C LEU A 638 -8.81 5.36 -30.58
N GLU A 639 -8.81 4.59 -31.63
CA GLU A 639 -9.83 4.50 -32.67
C GLU A 639 -10.41 3.08 -32.76
N PRO A 640 -11.56 2.88 -33.45
CA PRO A 640 -12.20 1.54 -33.56
C PRO A 640 -11.33 0.46 -34.20
N SER A 641 -10.45 0.85 -35.13
CA SER A 641 -9.54 -0.05 -35.86
C SER A 641 -8.15 -0.15 -35.27
N THR A 642 -7.84 0.60 -34.20
CA THR A 642 -6.50 0.68 -33.64
C THR A 642 -6.43 0.13 -32.24
N CYS A 643 -5.24 -0.24 -31.84
CA CYS A 643 -4.88 -0.55 -30.45
C CYS A 643 -3.70 0.32 -29.99
N ILE A 644 -3.59 0.49 -28.70
CA ILE A 644 -2.44 1.16 -28.07
C ILE A 644 -1.65 0.09 -27.34
N VAL A 645 -0.38 -0.01 -27.66
CA VAL A 645 0.56 -0.86 -26.91
C VAL A 645 1.24 0.01 -25.86
N MET A 646 1.16 -0.41 -24.59
CA MET A 646 1.87 0.21 -23.48
C MET A 646 2.92 -0.74 -22.95
N VAL A 647 4.13 -0.23 -22.73
CA VAL A 647 5.26 -0.97 -22.15
C VAL A 647 5.64 -0.28 -20.83
N PHE A 648 5.72 -1.06 -19.76
CA PHE A 648 6.16 -0.60 -18.44
C PHE A 648 7.54 -1.20 -18.16
N LEU A 649 8.59 -0.39 -18.25
CA LEU A 649 9.97 -0.81 -18.02
C LEU A 649 10.28 -0.83 -16.52
N ASP A 650 10.99 -1.84 -16.04
CA ASP A 650 11.54 -1.94 -14.67
C ASP A 650 13.05 -2.15 -14.73
N PHE A 651 13.80 -1.35 -13.98
CA PHE A 651 15.25 -1.50 -13.88
C PHE A 651 15.65 -2.16 -12.56
N SER A 652 16.61 -3.08 -12.60
CA SER A 652 17.10 -3.80 -11.44
C SER A 652 18.08 -2.96 -10.65
N ALA A 653 17.75 -2.63 -9.38
CA ALA A 653 18.63 -1.87 -8.47
C ALA A 653 19.13 -0.52 -9.05
N ALA A 654 18.27 0.17 -9.80
CA ALA A 654 18.59 1.33 -10.61
C ALA A 654 19.40 2.42 -9.88
N PHE A 655 19.06 2.74 -8.64
CA PHE A 655 19.79 3.73 -7.82
C PHE A 655 21.17 3.24 -7.37
N ASP A 656 21.35 1.93 -7.21
CA ASP A 656 22.57 1.33 -6.65
C ASP A 656 23.64 1.08 -7.72
N THR A 657 23.29 1.09 -9.01
CA THR A 657 24.15 0.73 -10.13
C THR A 657 24.67 1.92 -10.94
N ILE A 658 24.24 3.13 -10.69
CA ILE A 658 24.68 4.36 -11.37
C ILE A 658 26.20 4.44 -11.38
N ASP A 659 26.79 4.67 -12.57
CA ASP A 659 28.22 4.91 -12.70
C ASP A 659 28.53 6.39 -12.45
N HIS A 660 29.44 6.66 -11.52
CA HIS A 660 29.79 8.01 -11.11
C HIS A 660 30.46 8.80 -12.25
N LYS A 661 31.33 8.15 -13.05
CA LYS A 661 32.02 8.79 -14.16
C LYS A 661 31.03 9.19 -15.27
N ILE A 662 30.13 8.29 -15.64
CA ILE A 662 29.09 8.55 -16.64
C ILE A 662 28.15 9.67 -16.15
N LEU A 663 27.76 9.63 -14.87
CA LEU A 663 26.90 10.68 -14.30
C LEU A 663 27.60 12.06 -14.37
N LEU A 664 28.87 12.15 -13.97
CA LEU A 664 29.64 13.40 -14.00
C LEU A 664 29.83 13.89 -15.44
N GLN A 665 30.08 12.97 -16.39
CA GLN A 665 30.16 13.33 -17.80
C GLN A 665 28.83 13.88 -18.31
N LYS A 666 27.69 13.25 -17.98
CA LYS A 666 26.36 13.76 -18.33
C LYS A 666 26.07 15.12 -17.71
N LEU A 667 26.41 15.33 -16.44
CA LEU A 667 26.27 16.63 -15.77
C LEU A 667 27.05 17.70 -16.52
N LYS A 668 28.26 17.40 -16.99
CA LYS A 668 29.09 18.33 -17.77
C LYS A 668 28.53 18.55 -19.17
N THR A 669 28.27 17.49 -19.95
CA THR A 669 27.98 17.60 -21.39
C THR A 669 26.52 17.90 -21.72
N GLN A 670 25.57 17.45 -20.89
CA GLN A 670 24.15 17.61 -21.17
C GLN A 670 23.48 18.68 -20.31
N PHE A 671 24.01 18.87 -19.09
CA PHE A 671 23.45 19.83 -18.14
C PHE A 671 24.37 21.01 -17.86
N PHE A 672 25.52 21.08 -18.54
CA PHE A 672 26.46 22.19 -18.51
C PHE A 672 26.88 22.63 -17.10
N VAL A 673 27.08 21.64 -16.23
CA VAL A 673 27.62 21.80 -14.89
C VAL A 673 29.15 21.76 -14.99
N GLU A 674 29.84 22.84 -14.56
CA GLU A 674 31.29 22.94 -14.72
C GLU A 674 31.98 23.41 -13.44
N LYS A 675 33.29 23.58 -13.54
CA LYS A 675 34.21 24.17 -12.53
C LYS A 675 33.93 23.64 -11.10
N THR A 676 33.72 24.58 -10.17
CA THR A 676 33.54 24.31 -8.75
C THR A 676 32.28 23.50 -8.45
N ALA A 677 31.19 23.74 -9.20
CA ALA A 677 29.97 23.00 -9.07
C ALA A 677 30.18 21.52 -9.45
N LEU A 678 30.85 21.22 -10.56
CA LEU A 678 31.14 19.84 -10.97
C LEU A 678 32.05 19.12 -9.95
N LYS A 679 33.08 19.82 -9.41
CA LYS A 679 33.95 19.29 -8.36
C LYS A 679 33.17 18.92 -7.11
N TRP A 680 32.15 19.71 -6.74
CA TRP A 680 31.31 19.42 -5.59
C TRP A 680 30.51 18.13 -5.81
N PHE A 681 29.92 17.91 -7.01
CA PHE A 681 29.21 16.68 -7.34
C PHE A 681 30.16 15.46 -7.35
N GLU A 682 31.37 15.61 -7.87
CA GLU A 682 32.39 14.56 -7.82
C GLU A 682 32.73 14.20 -6.36
N SER A 683 33.00 15.23 -5.52
CA SER A 683 33.26 15.04 -4.10
C SER A 683 32.09 14.42 -3.34
N PHE A 684 30.85 14.79 -3.69
CA PHE A 684 29.62 14.21 -3.12
C PHE A 684 29.47 12.70 -3.44
N LEU A 685 29.85 12.28 -4.63
CA LEU A 685 29.68 10.90 -5.11
C LEU A 685 30.79 9.98 -4.62
N THR A 686 32.02 10.49 -4.54
CA THR A 686 33.25 9.70 -4.29
C THR A 686 33.64 9.62 -2.82
N GLY A 687 34.39 8.57 -2.44
CA GLY A 687 34.89 8.40 -1.07
C GLY A 687 33.83 8.07 -0.02
N ARG A 688 32.64 7.66 -0.43
CA ARG A 688 31.53 7.33 0.48
C ARG A 688 31.71 5.97 1.13
N LYS A 689 31.34 5.86 2.41
CA LYS A 689 31.36 4.63 3.19
C LYS A 689 29.97 4.32 3.76
N SER A 690 29.65 3.05 3.87
CA SER A 690 28.39 2.60 4.45
C SER A 690 28.60 1.46 5.46
N GLN A 691 27.71 1.39 6.46
CA GLN A 691 27.61 0.30 7.42
C GLN A 691 26.17 -0.14 7.53
N VAL A 692 25.91 -1.44 7.63
CA VAL A 692 24.55 -1.93 7.89
C VAL A 692 24.28 -1.88 9.38
N ASN A 693 23.16 -1.27 9.77
CA ASN A 693 22.71 -1.13 11.15
C ASN A 693 21.52 -2.06 11.43
N ILE A 694 21.72 -3.09 12.24
CA ILE A 694 20.71 -4.01 12.75
C ILE A 694 20.54 -3.77 14.26
N GLU A 695 19.49 -3.06 14.66
CA GLU A 695 19.17 -2.79 16.07
C GLU A 695 20.38 -2.25 16.90
N ASN A 696 21.10 -1.29 16.34
CA ASN A 696 22.31 -0.65 16.85
C ASN A 696 23.60 -1.52 16.82
N CYS A 697 23.57 -2.67 16.15
CA CYS A 697 24.77 -3.42 15.82
C CYS A 697 25.18 -3.04 14.40
N LEU A 698 26.42 -2.52 14.24
CA LEU A 698 26.95 -2.07 12.96
C LEU A 698 27.82 -3.17 12.34
N SER A 699 27.75 -3.29 11.02
CA SER A 699 28.71 -4.08 10.23
C SER A 699 30.06 -3.37 10.11
N SER A 700 31.02 -4.03 9.51
CA SER A 700 32.23 -3.40 8.98
C SER A 700 31.90 -2.33 7.92
N PHE A 701 32.83 -1.42 7.68
CA PHE A 701 32.73 -0.41 6.63
C PHE A 701 32.76 -1.04 5.23
N VAL A 702 31.89 -0.57 4.36
CA VAL A 702 31.87 -0.93 2.94
C VAL A 702 32.00 0.33 2.11
N ASP A 703 32.98 0.37 1.21
CA ASP A 703 33.15 1.47 0.27
C ASP A 703 32.05 1.44 -0.79
N VAL A 704 31.43 2.60 -1.04
CA VAL A 704 30.38 2.78 -2.03
C VAL A 704 31.01 3.33 -3.31
N LYS A 705 31.32 2.42 -4.25
CA LYS A 705 31.98 2.77 -5.54
C LYS A 705 30.98 3.18 -6.63
N TYR A 706 29.71 2.83 -6.50
CA TYR A 706 28.66 3.02 -7.48
C TYR A 706 27.37 3.42 -6.80
N GLY A 707 26.45 3.99 -7.59
CA GLY A 707 25.13 4.35 -7.12
C GLY A 707 25.07 5.66 -6.35
N VAL A 708 23.85 6.05 -6.03
CA VAL A 708 23.54 7.17 -5.12
C VAL A 708 22.81 6.64 -3.90
N PRO A 709 23.07 7.17 -2.68
CA PRO A 709 22.47 6.62 -1.47
C PRO A 709 20.93 6.66 -1.52
N GLN A 710 20.28 5.52 -1.37
CA GLN A 710 18.81 5.44 -1.29
C GLN A 710 18.33 6.07 0.03
N GLY A 711 18.19 7.36 0.06
CA GLY A 711 17.83 8.16 1.26
C GLY A 711 18.48 9.51 1.28
N SER A 712 19.37 9.81 0.31
CA SER A 712 19.89 11.17 0.07
C SER A 712 18.80 12.07 -0.51
N VAL A 713 18.99 13.37 -0.36
CA VAL A 713 18.10 14.39 -0.93
C VAL A 713 18.41 14.60 -2.42
N MET A 714 19.69 14.52 -2.79
CA MET A 714 20.19 14.73 -4.14
C MET A 714 19.99 13.51 -5.06
N GLY A 715 20.09 12.29 -4.51
CA GLY A 715 20.09 11.04 -5.27
C GLY A 715 18.93 10.87 -6.26
N PRO A 716 17.68 11.16 -5.88
CA PRO A 716 16.52 11.06 -6.78
C PRO A 716 16.61 11.94 -8.02
N VAL A 717 17.11 13.17 -7.88
CA VAL A 717 17.28 14.10 -9.03
C VAL A 717 18.44 13.66 -9.90
N LEU A 718 19.57 13.28 -9.33
CA LEU A 718 20.72 12.75 -10.09
C LEU A 718 20.34 11.51 -10.90
N PHE A 719 19.51 10.60 -10.33
CA PHE A 719 18.98 9.47 -11.09
C PHE A 719 18.11 9.93 -12.26
N SER A 720 17.22 10.89 -12.04
CA SER A 720 16.36 11.43 -13.11
C SER A 720 17.16 12.05 -14.26
N LEU A 721 18.27 12.76 -13.93
CA LEU A 721 19.18 13.31 -14.92
C LEU A 721 19.95 12.21 -15.67
N TYR A 722 20.34 11.15 -14.94
CA TYR A 722 21.07 10.02 -15.50
C TYR A 722 20.31 9.28 -16.59
N VAL A 723 18.98 9.09 -16.40
CA VAL A 723 18.12 8.33 -17.33
C VAL A 723 17.43 9.20 -18.38
N GLN A 724 17.62 10.52 -18.33
CA GLN A 724 16.85 11.44 -19.17
C GLN A 724 17.04 11.18 -20.69
N GLU A 725 18.23 10.80 -21.13
CA GLU A 725 18.53 10.51 -22.55
C GLU A 725 17.63 9.45 -23.18
N LEU A 726 17.04 8.59 -22.39
CA LEU A 726 16.17 7.51 -22.87
C LEU A 726 15.04 8.04 -23.78
N HIS A 727 14.58 9.28 -23.54
CA HIS A 727 13.53 9.89 -24.36
C HIS A 727 13.95 10.03 -25.83
N LYS A 728 15.22 10.36 -26.09
CA LYS A 728 15.73 10.54 -27.46
C LYS A 728 15.65 9.26 -28.29
N ILE A 729 15.87 8.10 -27.64
CA ILE A 729 15.73 6.79 -28.28
C ILE A 729 14.27 6.56 -28.66
N VAL A 730 13.35 6.71 -27.71
CA VAL A 730 11.93 6.42 -27.88
C VAL A 730 11.30 7.36 -28.95
N GLU A 731 11.68 8.64 -28.94
CA GLU A 731 11.16 9.63 -29.89
C GLU A 731 11.61 9.34 -31.35
N ARG A 732 12.80 8.74 -31.59
CA ARG A 732 13.22 8.31 -32.94
C ARG A 732 12.26 7.28 -33.57
N TYR A 733 11.62 6.50 -32.72
CA TYR A 733 10.60 5.53 -33.16
C TYR A 733 9.19 6.14 -33.26
N ASN A 734 9.03 7.46 -33.02
CA ASN A 734 7.74 8.12 -32.91
C ASN A 734 6.82 7.46 -31.84
N PHE A 735 7.39 7.02 -30.73
CA PHE A 735 6.66 6.52 -29.57
C PHE A 735 6.57 7.60 -28.51
N ASN A 736 5.50 7.61 -27.76
CA ASN A 736 5.35 8.48 -26.60
C ASN A 736 5.99 7.85 -25.38
N MET A 737 6.55 8.66 -24.51
CA MET A 737 7.14 8.21 -23.27
C MET A 737 6.78 9.14 -22.11
N HIS A 738 6.56 8.54 -20.94
CA HIS A 738 6.46 9.29 -19.67
C HIS A 738 7.35 8.63 -18.63
N ILE A 739 8.12 9.43 -17.88
CA ILE A 739 9.04 8.94 -16.86
C ILE A 739 8.56 9.40 -15.48
N PHE A 740 8.58 8.51 -14.52
CA PHE A 740 8.34 8.83 -13.12
C PHE A 740 9.40 8.13 -12.24
N ALA A 741 10.54 8.75 -12.04
CA ALA A 741 11.75 8.19 -11.43
C ALA A 741 12.26 6.98 -12.22
N ASP A 742 12.24 5.80 -11.60
CA ASP A 742 12.61 4.51 -12.20
C ASP A 742 11.47 3.84 -13.00
N ASP A 743 10.22 4.34 -12.85
CA ASP A 743 9.07 3.85 -13.62
C ASP A 743 9.02 4.57 -14.99
N VAL A 744 9.31 3.86 -16.07
CA VAL A 744 9.25 4.37 -17.45
C VAL A 744 8.08 3.72 -18.18
N GLN A 745 7.23 4.54 -18.79
CA GLN A 745 6.11 4.10 -19.61
C GLN A 745 6.31 4.55 -21.05
N ILE A 746 6.26 3.60 -21.98
CA ILE A 746 6.29 3.84 -23.43
C ILE A 746 4.94 3.43 -23.98
N TYR A 747 4.35 4.24 -24.86
CA TYR A 747 3.07 3.91 -25.46
C TYR A 747 2.95 4.48 -26.87
N PHE A 748 2.29 3.74 -27.76
CA PHE A 748 2.12 4.11 -29.16
C PHE A 748 0.90 3.45 -29.77
N LYS A 749 0.39 4.05 -30.84
CA LYS A 749 -0.74 3.58 -31.64
C LYS A 749 -0.26 2.56 -32.70
N CYS A 750 -1.01 1.49 -32.87
CA CYS A 750 -0.83 0.53 -33.98
C CYS A 750 -2.17 -0.02 -34.46
N ASP A 751 -2.19 -0.55 -35.69
CA ASP A 751 -3.37 -1.21 -36.21
C ASP A 751 -3.57 -2.58 -35.56
N ILE A 752 -4.82 -2.94 -35.26
CA ILE A 752 -5.16 -4.22 -34.64
C ILE A 752 -4.74 -5.42 -35.53
N ASN A 753 -4.84 -5.26 -36.86
CA ASN A 753 -4.57 -6.31 -37.83
C ASN A 753 -3.10 -6.37 -38.25
N ASN A 754 -2.35 -5.29 -38.09
CA ASN A 754 -0.94 -5.17 -38.47
C ASN A 754 -0.15 -4.44 -37.37
N ILE A 755 0.09 -5.16 -36.29
CA ILE A 755 0.91 -4.62 -35.17
C ILE A 755 2.38 -4.72 -35.61
N ASN A 756 3.01 -3.58 -35.88
CA ASN A 756 4.40 -3.52 -36.27
C ASN A 756 5.32 -3.80 -35.05
N LEU A 757 5.42 -5.08 -34.70
CA LEU A 757 6.23 -5.56 -33.59
C LEU A 757 7.73 -5.42 -33.82
N LEU A 758 8.17 -5.38 -35.08
CA LEU A 758 9.58 -5.20 -35.40
C LEU A 758 10.07 -3.83 -34.94
N LYS A 759 9.28 -2.78 -35.19
CA LYS A 759 9.62 -1.42 -34.72
C LYS A 759 9.73 -1.34 -33.20
N LEU A 760 8.83 -2.01 -32.50
CA LEU A 760 8.89 -2.09 -31.03
C LEU A 760 10.10 -2.90 -30.56
N LYS A 761 10.38 -4.04 -31.23
CA LYS A 761 11.54 -4.88 -30.93
C LYS A 761 12.83 -4.09 -31.07
N ASN A 762 13.02 -3.39 -32.19
CA ASN A 762 14.21 -2.57 -32.42
C ASN A 762 14.36 -1.47 -31.37
N CYS A 763 13.26 -0.82 -31.02
CA CYS A 763 13.28 0.18 -29.92
C CYS A 763 13.69 -0.45 -28.58
N MET A 764 13.15 -1.61 -28.23
CA MET A 764 13.48 -2.32 -26.99
C MET A 764 14.92 -2.81 -26.96
N ASP A 765 15.44 -3.29 -28.10
CA ASP A 765 16.84 -3.73 -28.25
C ASP A 765 17.79 -2.52 -28.09
N GLU A 766 17.46 -1.37 -28.66
CA GLU A 766 18.22 -0.14 -28.50
C GLU A 766 18.17 0.40 -27.05
N ILE A 767 17.00 0.33 -26.39
CA ILE A 767 16.87 0.67 -24.96
C ILE A 767 17.74 -0.26 -24.12
N LYS A 768 17.74 -1.55 -24.43
CA LYS A 768 18.56 -2.55 -23.72
C LYS A 768 20.05 -2.28 -23.90
N TYR A 769 20.47 -1.95 -25.12
CA TYR A 769 21.85 -1.56 -25.44
C TYR A 769 22.23 -0.29 -24.65
N TRP A 770 21.41 0.77 -24.73
CA TRP A 770 21.62 2.00 -23.99
C TRP A 770 21.70 1.75 -22.48
N ALA A 771 20.82 0.90 -21.93
CA ALA A 771 20.83 0.55 -20.52
C ALA A 771 22.16 -0.14 -20.13
N ASN A 772 22.64 -1.06 -20.94
CA ASN A 772 23.90 -1.77 -20.69
C ASN A 772 25.12 -0.84 -20.67
N ILE A 773 25.25 0.08 -21.63
CA ILE A 773 26.36 1.05 -21.64
C ILE A 773 26.28 2.04 -20.47
N ASN A 774 25.09 2.27 -19.93
CA ASN A 774 24.87 3.07 -18.71
C ASN A 774 24.83 2.22 -17.42
N PHE A 775 25.29 0.98 -17.44
CA PHE A 775 25.28 0.05 -16.29
C PHE A 775 23.93 -0.10 -15.58
N LEU A 776 22.84 0.02 -16.34
CA LEU A 776 21.49 -0.22 -15.90
C LEU A 776 20.99 -1.56 -16.46
N LYS A 777 20.52 -2.47 -15.63
CA LYS A 777 19.99 -3.76 -16.07
C LYS A 777 18.48 -3.70 -16.17
N LEU A 778 17.96 -3.85 -17.41
CA LEU A 778 16.53 -4.02 -17.64
C LEU A 778 16.06 -5.35 -17.02
N ASN A 779 14.89 -5.32 -16.38
CA ASN A 779 14.29 -6.49 -15.74
C ASN A 779 13.18 -7.06 -16.62
N ASP A 780 13.53 -8.01 -17.48
CA ASP A 780 12.63 -8.62 -18.44
C ASP A 780 11.42 -9.29 -17.76
N THR A 781 11.61 -9.90 -16.57
CA THR A 781 10.52 -10.59 -15.85
C THR A 781 9.50 -9.64 -15.21
N LYS A 782 9.87 -8.38 -14.97
CA LYS A 782 8.99 -7.35 -14.41
C LYS A 782 8.52 -6.33 -15.42
N THR A 783 9.18 -6.25 -16.57
CA THR A 783 8.70 -5.44 -17.70
C THR A 783 7.38 -6.03 -18.20
N LYS A 784 6.35 -5.18 -18.32
CA LYS A 784 4.98 -5.58 -18.62
C LYS A 784 4.48 -4.92 -19.87
N PHE A 785 3.68 -5.65 -20.63
CA PHE A 785 2.97 -5.15 -21.79
C PHE A 785 1.47 -5.13 -21.51
N LEU A 786 0.81 -4.04 -21.87
CA LEU A 786 -0.63 -3.89 -21.82
C LEU A 786 -1.13 -3.41 -23.17
N ILE A 787 -2.07 -4.15 -23.76
CA ILE A 787 -2.70 -3.76 -25.01
C ILE A 787 -4.07 -3.19 -24.72
N LEU A 788 -4.24 -1.92 -25.05
CA LEU A 788 -5.50 -1.21 -24.93
C LEU A 788 -6.24 -1.23 -26.25
N SER A 789 -7.43 -1.83 -26.29
CA SER A 789 -8.24 -1.94 -27.49
C SER A 789 -9.73 -2.02 -27.18
N ASN A 790 -10.56 -1.56 -28.13
CA ASN A 790 -12.01 -1.76 -28.08
C ASN A 790 -12.41 -3.17 -28.52
N LYS A 791 -11.61 -3.83 -29.36
CA LYS A 791 -11.76 -5.21 -29.82
C LYS A 791 -10.70 -6.08 -29.17
N SER A 792 -10.95 -7.36 -28.98
CA SER A 792 -9.95 -8.29 -28.45
C SER A 792 -8.88 -8.53 -29.51
N PRO A 793 -7.63 -8.06 -29.31
CA PRO A 793 -6.53 -8.36 -30.23
C PRO A 793 -6.18 -9.85 -30.16
N ASN A 794 -5.67 -10.43 -31.25
CA ASN A 794 -5.23 -11.81 -31.24
C ASN A 794 -3.95 -11.96 -30.37
N PRO A 795 -4.00 -12.70 -29.25
CA PRO A 795 -2.86 -12.83 -28.34
C PRO A 795 -1.64 -13.50 -28.98
N GLY A 796 -1.84 -14.33 -29.99
CA GLY A 796 -0.79 -15.10 -30.65
C GLY A 796 0.24 -14.24 -31.42
N VAL A 797 -0.12 -13.04 -31.84
CA VAL A 797 0.77 -12.15 -32.58
C VAL A 797 1.91 -11.63 -31.69
N PHE A 798 1.66 -11.41 -30.41
CA PHE A 798 2.69 -10.92 -29.45
C PHE A 798 3.61 -12.03 -28.97
N SER A 799 3.08 -13.24 -28.72
CA SER A 799 3.87 -14.35 -28.17
C SER A 799 4.99 -14.83 -29.12
N ASN A 800 4.83 -14.62 -30.41
CA ASN A 800 5.81 -15.04 -31.41
C ASN A 800 7.07 -14.13 -31.47
N VAL A 801 6.93 -12.85 -31.10
CA VAL A 801 8.03 -11.86 -31.15
C VAL A 801 8.65 -11.60 -29.78
N PHE A 802 7.86 -11.70 -28.73
CA PHE A 802 8.23 -11.43 -27.36
C PHE A 802 7.97 -12.63 -26.45
N SER A 803 8.57 -13.78 -26.77
CA SER A 803 8.42 -15.04 -26.02
C SER A 803 8.73 -14.92 -24.51
N ASN A 804 9.57 -13.97 -24.13
CA ASN A 804 10.02 -13.75 -22.74
C ASN A 804 9.15 -12.76 -21.94
N PHE A 805 8.14 -12.14 -22.57
CA PHE A 805 7.32 -11.12 -21.93
C PHE A 805 5.86 -11.55 -21.83
N SER A 806 5.21 -11.20 -20.71
CA SER A 806 3.78 -11.43 -20.53
C SER A 806 2.97 -10.22 -20.99
N VAL A 807 1.90 -10.49 -21.76
CA VAL A 807 0.86 -9.49 -22.01
C VAL A 807 -0.17 -9.59 -20.91
N ASP A 808 -0.25 -8.56 -20.09
CA ASP A 808 -1.16 -8.52 -18.94
C ASP A 808 -2.52 -7.91 -19.33
N VAL A 809 -3.61 -8.43 -18.78
CA VAL A 809 -4.94 -7.84 -18.90
C VAL A 809 -5.07 -6.58 -18.02
N ASN A 810 -4.33 -6.55 -16.92
CA ASN A 810 -4.29 -5.45 -15.97
C ASN A 810 -2.83 -5.12 -15.64
N ALA A 811 -2.46 -3.85 -15.72
CA ALA A 811 -1.14 -3.39 -15.33
C ALA A 811 -1.24 -2.30 -14.25
N LYS A 812 -0.40 -2.40 -13.22
CA LYS A 812 -0.30 -1.36 -12.19
C LYS A 812 0.70 -0.30 -12.64
N ASN A 813 0.25 0.93 -12.79
CA ASN A 813 1.05 2.10 -13.16
C ASN A 813 0.94 3.17 -12.09
N LEU A 814 2.05 3.61 -11.50
CA LEU A 814 2.09 4.63 -10.46
C LEU A 814 1.07 4.41 -9.31
N GLY A 815 0.83 3.16 -8.94
CA GLY A 815 -0.15 2.82 -7.91
C GLY A 815 -1.60 2.71 -8.37
N PHE A 816 -1.90 2.99 -9.64
CA PHE A 816 -3.21 2.88 -10.27
C PHE A 816 -3.26 1.64 -11.18
N ILE A 817 -4.38 0.90 -11.18
CA ILE A 817 -4.55 -0.31 -12.01
C ILE A 817 -5.26 0.07 -13.31
N LEU A 818 -4.54 -0.06 -14.41
CA LEU A 818 -5.07 0.10 -15.77
C LEU A 818 -5.52 -1.26 -16.29
N ASP A 819 -6.71 -1.34 -16.87
CA ASP A 819 -7.19 -2.54 -17.55
C ASP A 819 -7.21 -2.35 -19.06
N SER A 820 -7.12 -3.44 -19.82
CA SER A 820 -7.07 -3.45 -21.31
C SER A 820 -8.25 -2.75 -21.98
N LYS A 821 -9.37 -2.58 -21.30
CA LYS A 821 -10.59 -1.91 -21.80
C LYS A 821 -10.77 -0.48 -21.27
N LEU A 822 -9.87 0.01 -20.41
CA LEU A 822 -9.97 1.32 -19.73
C LEU A 822 -11.31 1.48 -18.98
N SER A 823 -11.82 0.38 -18.41
CA SER A 823 -13.04 0.39 -17.61
C SER A 823 -12.81 0.82 -16.16
N PHE A 824 -11.58 0.69 -15.67
CA PHE A 824 -11.12 0.93 -14.29
C PHE A 824 -11.85 0.10 -13.22
N ASN A 825 -12.58 -0.95 -13.61
CA ASN A 825 -13.28 -1.82 -12.66
C ASN A 825 -12.30 -2.48 -11.68
N ALA A 826 -11.15 -2.94 -12.16
CA ALA A 826 -10.11 -3.52 -11.32
C ALA A 826 -9.60 -2.51 -10.26
N GLN A 827 -9.39 -1.24 -10.65
CA GLN A 827 -8.98 -0.17 -9.74
C GLN A 827 -10.08 0.13 -8.70
N ILE A 828 -11.34 0.25 -9.11
CA ILE A 828 -12.46 0.55 -8.22
C ILE A 828 -12.67 -0.58 -7.22
N ASN A 829 -12.65 -1.84 -7.67
CA ASN A 829 -12.74 -2.99 -6.78
C ASN A 829 -11.58 -3.00 -5.78
N HIS A 830 -10.36 -2.69 -6.22
CA HIS A 830 -9.20 -2.60 -5.33
C HIS A 830 -9.37 -1.50 -4.27
N VAL A 831 -9.84 -0.30 -4.65
CA VAL A 831 -10.13 0.80 -3.71
C VAL A 831 -11.21 0.37 -2.70
N CYS A 832 -12.28 -0.26 -3.16
CA CYS A 832 -13.33 -0.78 -2.28
C CYS A 832 -12.81 -1.85 -1.31
N GLN A 833 -12.04 -2.82 -1.79
CA GLN A 833 -11.42 -3.86 -0.94
C GLN A 833 -10.56 -3.25 0.16
N CYS A 834 -9.68 -2.31 -0.20
CA CYS A 834 -8.83 -1.61 0.77
C CYS A 834 -9.66 -0.82 1.79
N GLY A 835 -10.65 -0.07 1.30
CA GLY A 835 -11.51 0.77 2.13
C GLY A 835 -12.35 -0.06 3.11
N TYR A 836 -13.01 -1.10 2.65
CA TYR A 836 -13.80 -1.98 3.50
C TYR A 836 -12.95 -2.76 4.52
N TYR A 837 -11.75 -3.18 4.14
CA TYR A 837 -10.82 -3.78 5.11
C TYR A 837 -10.44 -2.81 6.23
N LEU A 838 -10.11 -1.57 5.88
CA LEU A 838 -9.79 -0.54 6.87
C LEU A 838 -10.99 -0.25 7.76
N LEU A 839 -12.17 -0.10 7.17
CA LEU A 839 -13.42 0.18 7.88
C LEU A 839 -13.75 -0.93 8.88
N ARG A 840 -13.61 -2.20 8.50
CA ARG A 840 -13.80 -3.34 9.39
C ARG A 840 -12.84 -3.30 10.58
N ASN A 841 -11.56 -3.00 10.33
CA ASN A 841 -10.59 -2.87 11.40
C ASN A 841 -10.91 -1.69 12.34
N LEU A 842 -11.43 -0.59 11.80
CA LEU A 842 -11.88 0.55 12.59
C LEU A 842 -13.12 0.20 13.43
N TRP A 843 -14.05 -0.60 12.92
CA TRP A 843 -15.18 -1.11 13.71
C TRP A 843 -14.72 -1.96 14.90
N ARG A 844 -13.68 -2.79 14.76
CA ARG A 844 -13.09 -3.58 15.85
C ARG A 844 -12.62 -2.71 17.02
N ILE A 845 -12.11 -1.52 16.72
CA ILE A 845 -11.61 -0.58 17.74
C ILE A 845 -12.59 0.56 18.04
N SER A 846 -13.81 0.51 17.50
CA SER A 846 -14.80 1.60 17.60
C SER A 846 -15.19 1.98 19.03
N ALA A 847 -15.12 1.02 19.98
CA ALA A 847 -15.35 1.28 21.41
C ALA A 847 -14.30 2.23 22.00
N LYS A 848 -13.09 2.32 21.40
CA LYS A 848 -11.99 3.20 21.82
C LYS A 848 -12.03 4.57 21.12
N LEU A 849 -12.90 4.72 20.11
CA LEU A 849 -13.07 5.91 19.29
C LEU A 849 -14.42 6.56 19.58
N ASN A 850 -14.54 7.26 20.72
CA ASN A 850 -15.83 7.82 21.14
C ASN A 850 -16.11 9.21 20.52
N ASP A 851 -15.09 9.99 20.20
CA ASP A 851 -15.24 11.32 19.61
C ASP A 851 -15.59 11.24 18.12
N VAL A 852 -16.65 11.94 17.71
CA VAL A 852 -17.12 12.03 16.32
C VAL A 852 -16.08 12.74 15.46
N SER A 853 -15.49 13.84 15.93
CA SER A 853 -14.50 14.62 15.19
C SER A 853 -13.25 13.79 14.86
N LEU A 854 -12.83 12.95 15.82
CA LEU A 854 -11.72 12.03 15.64
C LEU A 854 -12.06 10.94 14.58
N ARG A 855 -13.29 10.38 14.62
CA ARG A 855 -13.72 9.41 13.60
C ARG A 855 -13.80 10.02 12.21
N ILE A 856 -14.25 11.28 12.08
CA ILE A 856 -14.22 12.04 10.82
C ILE A 856 -12.79 12.13 10.28
N GLN A 857 -11.83 12.55 11.12
CA GLN A 857 -10.42 12.67 10.74
C GLN A 857 -9.81 11.32 10.30
N ILE A 858 -10.12 10.25 11.04
CA ILE A 858 -9.66 8.90 10.72
C ILE A 858 -10.20 8.43 9.36
N VAL A 859 -11.49 8.62 9.12
CA VAL A 859 -12.12 8.25 7.85
C VAL A 859 -11.54 9.07 6.69
N GLN A 860 -11.34 10.37 6.87
CA GLN A 860 -10.70 11.22 5.86
C GLN A 860 -9.29 10.73 5.52
N SER A 861 -8.49 10.43 6.55
CA SER A 861 -7.09 10.04 6.37
C SER A 861 -6.92 8.62 5.83
N CYS A 862 -7.74 7.67 6.29
CA CYS A 862 -7.53 6.26 6.02
C CYS A 862 -8.40 5.71 4.87
N ILE A 863 -9.58 6.27 4.62
CA ILE A 863 -10.54 5.74 3.65
C ILE A 863 -10.75 6.69 2.47
N LEU A 864 -11.12 7.96 2.75
CA LEU A 864 -11.38 8.92 1.67
C LEU A 864 -10.12 9.23 0.86
N SER A 865 -8.93 9.16 1.45
CA SER A 865 -7.67 9.27 0.73
C SER A 865 -7.48 8.23 -0.37
N HIS A 866 -8.03 7.01 -0.20
CA HIS A 866 -8.03 5.99 -1.26
C HIS A 866 -9.04 6.29 -2.37
N ILE A 867 -10.21 6.85 -2.02
CA ILE A 867 -11.23 7.27 -3.00
C ILE A 867 -10.72 8.45 -3.82
N ASP A 868 -9.96 9.37 -3.19
CA ASP A 868 -9.45 10.59 -3.82
C ASP A 868 -8.17 10.39 -4.62
N TYR A 869 -7.51 9.24 -4.49
CA TYR A 869 -6.28 8.97 -5.23
C TYR A 869 -6.54 8.82 -6.73
N CYS A 870 -6.05 9.78 -7.53
CA CYS A 870 -6.23 9.83 -8.98
C CYS A 870 -7.69 9.75 -9.42
N ASN A 871 -8.62 10.27 -8.60
CA ASN A 871 -10.06 10.19 -8.88
C ASN A 871 -10.50 11.06 -10.07
N SER A 872 -9.68 11.99 -10.53
CA SER A 872 -9.89 12.73 -11.76
C SER A 872 -10.04 11.82 -13.00
N LEU A 873 -9.41 10.63 -12.98
CA LEU A 873 -9.54 9.62 -14.02
C LEU A 873 -10.91 8.91 -14.00
N PHE A 874 -11.68 9.03 -12.92
CA PHE A 874 -13.00 8.40 -12.78
C PHE A 874 -14.14 9.21 -13.37
N TYR A 875 -13.84 10.33 -14.03
CA TYR A 875 -14.86 11.14 -14.65
C TYR A 875 -15.63 10.35 -15.74
N ASP A 876 -16.95 10.50 -15.73
CA ASP A 876 -17.87 9.88 -16.68
C ASP A 876 -17.78 8.34 -16.77
N LEU A 877 -17.40 7.70 -15.67
CA LEU A 877 -17.54 6.25 -15.54
C LEU A 877 -19.00 5.83 -15.39
N PRO A 878 -19.32 4.56 -15.72
CA PRO A 878 -20.66 4.03 -15.53
C PRO A 878 -21.15 4.25 -14.09
N ASN A 879 -22.44 4.58 -13.94
CA ASN A 879 -23.04 4.88 -12.65
C ASN A 879 -22.82 3.76 -11.62
N GLU A 880 -22.84 2.49 -12.04
CA GLU A 880 -22.61 1.36 -11.15
C GLU A 880 -21.20 1.37 -10.53
N SER A 881 -20.20 1.77 -11.29
CA SER A 881 -18.82 1.92 -10.79
C SER A 881 -18.72 3.03 -9.74
N ILE A 882 -19.34 4.18 -9.99
CA ILE A 882 -19.39 5.30 -9.04
C ILE A 882 -20.22 4.94 -7.80
N LYS A 883 -21.31 4.20 -7.97
CA LYS A 883 -22.13 3.71 -6.84
C LYS A 883 -21.32 2.80 -5.90
N LYS A 884 -20.42 1.95 -6.40
CA LYS A 884 -19.54 1.12 -5.54
C LYS A 884 -18.71 2.01 -4.59
N LEU A 885 -18.06 3.06 -5.10
CA LEU A 885 -17.29 4.01 -4.27
C LEU A 885 -18.21 4.80 -3.32
N GLN A 886 -19.41 5.20 -3.76
CA GLN A 886 -20.36 5.90 -2.92
C GLN A 886 -20.86 5.02 -1.77
N ARG A 887 -21.07 3.72 -1.99
CA ARG A 887 -21.44 2.76 -0.92
C ARG A 887 -20.34 2.64 0.13
N LEU A 888 -19.08 2.58 -0.27
CA LEU A 888 -17.94 2.61 0.68
C LEU A 888 -17.96 3.91 1.50
N MET A 889 -18.19 5.05 0.88
CA MET A 889 -18.29 6.33 1.56
C MET A 889 -19.49 6.36 2.53
N ASN A 890 -20.64 5.83 2.13
CA ASN A 890 -21.82 5.74 2.99
C ASN A 890 -21.56 4.82 4.21
N ALA A 891 -20.90 3.69 4.01
CA ALA A 891 -20.49 2.80 5.09
C ALA A 891 -19.52 3.49 6.08
N SER A 892 -18.64 4.34 5.54
CA SER A 892 -17.72 5.15 6.36
C SER A 892 -18.46 6.19 7.23
N ILE A 893 -19.53 6.79 6.70
CA ILE A 893 -20.38 7.71 7.45
C ILE A 893 -21.15 6.98 8.55
N ARG A 894 -21.65 5.77 8.27
CA ARG A 894 -22.26 4.92 9.31
C ARG A 894 -21.29 4.63 10.45
N PHE A 895 -20.02 4.36 10.14
CA PHE A 895 -18.98 4.20 11.17
C PHE A 895 -18.77 5.48 11.98
N ILE A 896 -18.74 6.66 11.35
CA ILE A 896 -18.54 7.95 12.04
C ILE A 896 -19.63 8.16 13.11
N TYR A 897 -20.88 7.92 12.79
CA TYR A 897 -22.01 8.14 13.68
C TYR A 897 -22.47 6.88 14.44
N LYS A 898 -21.84 5.72 14.21
CA LYS A 898 -22.21 4.42 14.79
C LYS A 898 -23.65 4.01 14.48
N ILE A 899 -24.12 4.32 13.26
CA ILE A 899 -25.47 4.01 12.77
C ILE A 899 -25.52 2.57 12.28
N ARG A 900 -26.52 1.81 12.68
CA ARG A 900 -26.78 0.45 12.20
C ARG A 900 -27.43 0.48 10.82
N LEU A 901 -27.29 -0.59 10.05
CA LEU A 901 -27.91 -0.70 8.74
C LEU A 901 -29.44 -0.73 8.82
N SER A 902 -30.00 -1.29 9.93
CA SER A 902 -31.43 -1.33 10.23
C SER A 902 -32.06 0.03 10.51
N ASP A 903 -31.23 1.06 10.74
CA ASP A 903 -31.72 2.37 11.10
C ASP A 903 -32.12 3.13 9.81
N THR A 904 -33.35 3.63 9.77
CA THR A 904 -33.99 4.26 8.60
C THR A 904 -33.53 5.71 8.32
N TYR A 905 -32.44 6.13 8.92
CA TYR A 905 -31.92 7.50 8.77
C TYR A 905 -31.29 7.76 7.39
N SER A 906 -31.57 8.92 6.83
CA SER A 906 -30.94 9.38 5.58
C SER A 906 -29.45 9.63 5.79
N ILE A 907 -28.59 8.84 5.12
CA ILE A 907 -27.14 9.01 5.15
C ILE A 907 -26.72 10.37 4.58
N THR A 908 -27.51 10.93 3.67
CA THR A 908 -27.25 12.24 3.06
C THR A 908 -27.19 13.37 4.09
N SER A 909 -28.07 13.34 5.13
CA SER A 909 -28.05 14.34 6.21
C SER A 909 -26.76 14.28 7.04
N TYR A 910 -26.27 13.09 7.35
CA TYR A 910 -25.00 12.89 8.04
C TYR A 910 -23.78 13.26 7.18
N MET A 911 -23.87 13.04 5.86
CA MET A 911 -22.85 13.49 4.90
C MET A 911 -22.73 15.01 4.90
N LYS A 912 -23.88 15.71 4.92
CA LYS A 912 -23.96 17.18 5.07
C LYS A 912 -23.29 17.63 6.38
N GLN A 913 -23.57 16.98 7.51
CA GLN A 913 -22.96 17.28 8.82
C GLN A 913 -21.43 17.05 8.85
N CYS A 914 -20.93 16.04 8.13
CA CYS A 914 -19.48 15.83 8.00
C CYS A 914 -18.80 16.82 7.06
N HIS A 915 -19.53 17.66 6.34
CA HIS A 915 -19.02 18.47 5.23
C HIS A 915 -18.31 17.64 4.14
N PHE A 916 -18.84 16.43 3.85
CA PHE A 916 -18.30 15.57 2.80
C PHE A 916 -19.06 15.76 1.50
N LEU A 917 -18.32 15.97 0.42
CA LEU A 917 -18.89 15.95 -0.92
C LEU A 917 -19.11 14.48 -1.35
N PRO A 918 -20.23 14.17 -2.06
CA PRO A 918 -20.41 12.86 -2.71
C PRO A 918 -19.28 12.54 -3.68
N VAL A 919 -19.07 11.27 -3.99
CA VAL A 919 -17.94 10.82 -4.84
C VAL A 919 -17.89 11.56 -6.17
N LYS A 920 -19.02 11.75 -6.86
CA LYS A 920 -19.08 12.49 -8.12
C LYS A 920 -18.59 13.94 -7.96
N ALA A 921 -19.10 14.66 -6.97
CA ALA A 921 -18.69 16.04 -6.70
C ALA A 921 -17.21 16.15 -6.25
N ARG A 922 -16.64 15.10 -5.65
CA ARG A 922 -15.20 15.05 -5.35
C ARG A 922 -14.36 14.93 -6.61
N ILE A 923 -14.83 14.21 -7.62
CA ILE A 923 -14.20 14.12 -8.94
C ILE A 923 -14.25 15.49 -9.62
N ASP A 924 -15.41 16.13 -9.64
CA ASP A 924 -15.60 17.47 -10.24
C ASP A 924 -14.75 18.53 -9.54
N PHE A 925 -14.67 18.48 -8.19
CA PHE A 925 -13.79 19.33 -7.39
C PHE A 925 -12.33 19.17 -7.80
N LYS A 926 -11.87 17.94 -7.99
CA LYS A 926 -10.48 17.65 -8.34
C LYS A 926 -10.11 18.13 -9.73
N ILE A 927 -11.00 17.91 -10.71
CA ILE A 927 -10.82 18.36 -12.09
C ILE A 927 -10.72 19.89 -12.12
N ASN A 928 -11.67 20.59 -11.53
CA ASN A 928 -11.68 22.06 -11.52
C ASN A 928 -10.47 22.65 -10.78
N MET A 929 -10.01 22.01 -9.71
CA MET A 929 -8.78 22.40 -9.02
C MET A 929 -7.56 22.26 -9.94
N LEU A 930 -7.47 21.19 -10.75
CA LEU A 930 -6.38 21.00 -11.71
C LEU A 930 -6.45 22.05 -12.82
N VAL A 931 -7.65 22.37 -13.32
CA VAL A 931 -7.84 23.43 -14.31
C VAL A 931 -7.37 24.78 -13.77
N TYR A 932 -7.76 25.13 -12.54
CA TYR A 932 -7.30 26.36 -11.89
C TYR A 932 -5.76 26.42 -11.83
N LYS A 933 -5.12 25.30 -11.48
CA LYS A 933 -3.66 25.19 -11.46
C LYS A 933 -3.04 25.36 -12.85
N CYS A 934 -3.65 24.82 -13.89
CA CYS A 934 -3.19 24.97 -15.27
C CYS A 934 -3.25 26.45 -15.73
N ILE A 935 -4.37 27.11 -15.51
CA ILE A 935 -4.56 28.51 -15.89
C ILE A 935 -3.58 29.44 -15.17
N ASN A 936 -3.27 29.17 -13.89
CA ASN A 936 -2.37 29.98 -13.07
C ASN A 936 -0.90 29.53 -13.14
N GLY A 937 -0.51 28.70 -14.10
CA GLY A 937 0.89 28.27 -14.28
C GLY A 937 1.46 27.39 -13.16
N THR A 938 0.60 26.88 -12.25
CA THR A 938 0.99 26.04 -11.12
C THR A 938 0.70 24.55 -11.34
N ALA A 939 0.56 24.13 -12.59
CA ALA A 939 0.50 22.75 -13.04
C ALA A 939 1.69 22.43 -13.97
N PRO A 940 1.99 21.15 -14.25
CA PRO A 940 2.97 20.78 -15.26
C PRO A 940 2.63 21.33 -16.64
N ILE A 941 3.64 21.73 -17.42
CA ILE A 941 3.48 22.30 -18.76
C ILE A 941 2.64 21.36 -19.66
N TYR A 942 2.91 20.06 -19.62
CA TYR A 942 2.17 19.08 -20.42
C TYR A 942 0.66 19.00 -20.09
N LEU A 943 0.20 19.46 -18.91
CA LEU A 943 -1.23 19.60 -18.62
C LEU A 943 -1.76 20.96 -19.04
N GLN A 944 -0.94 22.03 -18.94
CA GLN A 944 -1.33 23.35 -19.41
C GLN A 944 -1.58 23.34 -20.91
N GLU A 945 -0.75 22.61 -21.67
CA GLU A 945 -0.89 22.43 -23.13
C GLU A 945 -2.22 21.73 -23.54
N LEU A 946 -2.87 20.97 -22.63
CA LEU A 946 -4.13 20.28 -22.93
C LEU A 946 -5.37 21.19 -22.91
N ILE A 947 -5.24 22.40 -22.39
CA ILE A 947 -6.36 23.34 -22.27
C ILE A 947 -5.99 24.68 -22.94
N GLN A 948 -6.95 25.26 -23.65
CA GLN A 948 -6.72 26.53 -24.33
C GLN A 948 -7.75 27.57 -23.90
N PRO A 949 -7.35 28.84 -23.71
CA PRO A 949 -8.30 29.94 -23.52
C PRO A 949 -9.22 30.06 -24.73
N LYS A 950 -10.46 30.45 -24.52
CA LYS A 950 -11.39 30.74 -25.60
C LYS A 950 -11.04 32.08 -26.22
N ASN A 951 -10.46 32.05 -27.45
CA ASN A 951 -10.21 33.24 -28.20
C ASN A 951 -11.54 33.85 -28.74
N SER A 952 -12.00 34.91 -28.19
CA SER A 952 -13.09 35.69 -28.78
C SER A 952 -12.57 36.50 -29.94
N LEU A 953 -12.80 36.08 -31.17
CA LEU A 953 -12.57 36.88 -32.39
C LEU A 953 -13.55 38.06 -32.56
N ALA A 954 -14.46 38.27 -31.64
CA ALA A 954 -15.42 39.35 -31.60
C ALA A 954 -15.08 40.30 -30.43
N CYS A 955 -14.14 41.18 -30.63
CA CYS A 955 -14.05 42.40 -29.85
C CYS A 955 -15.33 43.22 -30.13
N LEU A 956 -16.31 43.16 -29.27
CA LEU A 956 -17.20 44.27 -28.97
C LEU A 956 -18.21 43.83 -27.91
N ARG A 957 -18.06 44.40 -26.71
CA ARG A 957 -19.07 44.44 -25.62
C ARG A 957 -19.42 43.16 -24.86
N ILE A 958 -18.45 42.50 -24.18
CA ILE A 958 -18.82 41.90 -22.85
C ILE A 958 -17.48 41.70 -22.10
N TYR A 959 -17.17 42.55 -21.16
CA TYR A 959 -15.97 42.58 -20.30
C TYR A 959 -15.92 41.46 -19.26
N HIS A 960 -16.82 40.49 -19.28
CA HIS A 960 -17.01 39.52 -18.18
C HIS A 960 -16.63 38.07 -18.49
N ASP A 961 -16.18 37.69 -19.69
CA ASP A 961 -15.99 36.29 -20.07
C ASP A 961 -14.54 35.85 -20.38
N ASN A 962 -13.55 36.60 -19.91
CA ASN A 962 -12.13 36.37 -20.27
C ASN A 962 -11.50 35.11 -19.63
N LEU A 963 -12.22 34.35 -18.81
CA LEU A 963 -11.69 33.12 -18.14
C LEU A 963 -12.39 31.82 -18.62
N LEU A 964 -13.06 31.86 -19.77
CA LEU A 964 -13.62 30.67 -20.38
C LEU A 964 -12.56 29.91 -21.17
N LEU A 965 -12.71 28.61 -21.22
CA LEU A 965 -11.84 27.71 -21.98
C LEU A 965 -12.53 27.26 -23.27
N GLN A 966 -11.74 27.03 -24.31
CA GLN A 966 -12.22 26.47 -25.56
C GLN A 966 -12.67 25.02 -25.33
N THR A 967 -13.93 24.73 -25.62
CA THR A 967 -14.47 23.36 -25.56
C THR A 967 -14.29 22.71 -26.94
N PRO A 968 -13.47 21.66 -27.06
CA PRO A 968 -13.39 20.89 -28.31
C PRO A 968 -14.73 20.23 -28.65
N SER A 969 -14.98 20.00 -29.94
CA SER A 969 -16.18 19.29 -30.40
C SER A 969 -16.23 17.86 -29.86
N LEU A 970 -17.40 17.41 -29.41
CA LEU A 970 -17.62 16.05 -28.92
C LEU A 970 -17.50 15.07 -30.09
N ASN A 971 -16.65 14.06 -29.96
CA ASN A 971 -16.63 12.91 -30.85
C ASN A 971 -17.70 11.90 -30.43
N LEU A 972 -18.32 11.20 -31.40
CA LEU A 972 -19.33 10.14 -31.17
C LEU A 972 -18.81 8.95 -30.36
N ASN A 973 -17.51 8.89 -30.06
CA ASN A 973 -16.88 7.81 -29.35
C ASN A 973 -16.92 8.09 -27.84
N ASN A 974 -17.81 7.41 -27.10
CA ASN A 974 -18.10 7.63 -25.68
C ASN A 974 -16.85 7.60 -24.77
N LYS A 975 -15.79 6.86 -25.10
CA LYS A 975 -14.59 6.81 -24.26
C LYS A 975 -13.71 8.06 -24.40
N LYS A 976 -13.60 8.64 -25.62
CA LYS A 976 -12.83 9.89 -25.82
C LYS A 976 -13.36 11.04 -24.99
N ASN A 977 -14.67 11.05 -24.70
CA ASN A 977 -15.31 12.09 -23.88
C ASN A 977 -14.81 12.16 -22.43
N ARG A 978 -13.99 11.17 -21.98
CA ARG A 978 -13.38 11.15 -20.65
C ARG A 978 -11.98 11.76 -20.61
N SER A 979 -11.43 12.18 -21.76
CA SER A 979 -10.11 12.83 -21.79
C SER A 979 -10.13 14.15 -21.02
N PHE A 980 -9.05 14.46 -20.34
CA PHE A 980 -8.94 15.72 -19.58
C PHE A 980 -9.05 16.94 -20.47
N SER A 981 -8.49 16.87 -21.67
CA SER A 981 -8.59 17.94 -22.69
C SER A 981 -10.03 18.30 -23.06
N LEU A 982 -10.98 17.35 -22.99
CA LEU A 982 -12.41 17.56 -23.25
C LEU A 982 -13.19 17.91 -21.98
N VAL A 983 -12.90 17.23 -20.88
CA VAL A 983 -13.63 17.34 -19.61
C VAL A 983 -13.32 18.65 -18.90
N ALA A 984 -12.04 19.02 -18.85
CA ALA A 984 -11.57 20.17 -18.10
C ALA A 984 -12.23 21.50 -18.54
N PRO A 985 -12.25 21.87 -19.84
CA PRO A 985 -12.93 23.06 -20.28
C PRO A 985 -14.44 23.03 -20.00
N ARG A 986 -15.08 21.89 -20.17
CA ARG A 986 -16.52 21.73 -19.98
C ARG A 986 -16.94 21.94 -18.52
N GLU A 987 -16.19 21.33 -17.57
CA GLU A 987 -16.49 21.48 -16.14
C GLU A 987 -16.13 22.87 -15.62
N TRP A 988 -15.02 23.45 -16.10
CA TRP A 988 -14.63 24.81 -15.78
C TRP A 988 -15.62 25.87 -16.22
N ASN A 989 -16.13 25.76 -17.43
CA ASN A 989 -17.07 26.73 -18.00
C ASN A 989 -18.44 26.72 -17.31
N LYS A 990 -18.79 25.65 -16.57
CA LYS A 990 -20.01 25.59 -15.75
C LYS A 990 -19.91 26.40 -14.46
N LEU A 991 -18.68 26.74 -14.03
CA LEU A 991 -18.48 27.46 -12.78
C LEU A 991 -18.90 28.94 -12.92
N PRO A 992 -19.51 29.54 -11.90
CA PRO A 992 -19.71 30.97 -11.82
C PRO A 992 -18.42 31.77 -11.95
N PHE A 993 -18.51 32.96 -12.52
CA PHE A 993 -17.34 33.82 -12.74
C PHE A 993 -16.59 34.17 -11.45
N ASP A 994 -17.31 34.45 -10.36
CA ASP A 994 -16.71 34.76 -9.04
C ASP A 994 -15.86 33.65 -8.46
N ILE A 995 -16.11 32.39 -8.87
CA ILE A 995 -15.27 31.25 -8.53
C ILE A 995 -14.05 31.20 -9.45
N ARG A 996 -14.27 31.29 -10.77
CA ARG A 996 -13.17 31.24 -11.77
C ARG A 996 -12.14 32.35 -11.59
N SER A 997 -12.59 33.55 -11.17
CA SER A 997 -11.74 34.73 -10.92
C SER A 997 -11.07 34.78 -9.54
N SER A 998 -11.07 33.68 -8.78
CA SER A 998 -10.45 33.65 -7.45
C SER A 998 -8.96 33.98 -7.49
N SER A 999 -8.49 34.85 -6.60
CA SER A 999 -7.13 35.40 -6.57
C SER A 999 -6.07 34.41 -6.10
N SER A 1000 -6.46 33.33 -5.41
CA SER A 1000 -5.52 32.33 -4.91
C SER A 1000 -6.16 30.93 -4.84
N LEU A 1001 -5.31 29.90 -4.91
CA LEU A 1001 -5.75 28.52 -4.82
C LEU A 1001 -6.55 28.19 -3.53
N PRO A 1002 -6.17 28.66 -2.33
CA PRO A 1002 -6.97 28.43 -1.12
C PRO A 1002 -8.37 29.04 -1.22
N ILE A 1003 -8.50 30.26 -1.73
CA ILE A 1003 -9.80 30.94 -1.94
C ILE A 1003 -10.63 30.16 -2.96
N PHE A 1004 -10.04 29.77 -4.10
CA PHE A 1004 -10.68 28.96 -5.11
C PHE A 1004 -11.22 27.65 -4.54
N LYS A 1005 -10.37 26.90 -3.80
CA LYS A 1005 -10.77 25.64 -3.16
C LYS A 1005 -11.96 25.82 -2.21
N SER A 1006 -11.97 26.90 -1.43
CA SER A 1006 -13.04 27.19 -0.50
C SER A 1006 -14.34 27.49 -1.24
N LYS A 1007 -14.34 28.42 -2.19
CA LYS A 1007 -15.50 28.79 -2.98
C LYS A 1007 -16.05 27.61 -3.79
N LEU A 1008 -15.17 26.86 -4.47
CA LEU A 1008 -15.55 25.67 -5.24
C LEU A 1008 -16.22 24.60 -4.36
N LYS A 1009 -15.64 24.34 -3.17
CA LYS A 1009 -16.23 23.38 -2.24
C LYS A 1009 -17.62 23.81 -1.80
N THR A 1010 -17.79 25.07 -1.45
CA THR A 1010 -19.10 25.63 -1.06
C THR A 1010 -20.11 25.53 -2.20
N TYR A 1011 -19.72 25.89 -3.42
CA TYR A 1011 -20.56 25.78 -4.59
C TYR A 1011 -21.03 24.35 -4.87
N LEU A 1012 -20.09 23.38 -4.92
CA LEU A 1012 -20.43 21.98 -5.14
C LEU A 1012 -21.28 21.41 -3.98
N PHE A 1013 -21.05 21.89 -2.76
CA PHE A 1013 -21.82 21.47 -1.59
C PHE A 1013 -23.27 21.97 -1.70
N SER A 1014 -23.49 23.22 -2.09
CA SER A 1014 -24.85 23.77 -2.31
C SER A 1014 -25.55 23.05 -3.47
N GLN A 1015 -24.85 22.70 -4.52
CA GLN A 1015 -25.40 21.90 -5.63
C GLN A 1015 -25.85 20.49 -5.21
N CYS A 1016 -25.11 19.86 -4.28
CA CYS A 1016 -25.41 18.49 -3.83
C CYS A 1016 -26.51 18.41 -2.76
N PHE A 1017 -26.62 19.42 -1.89
CA PHE A 1017 -27.45 19.33 -0.68
C PHE A 1017 -28.53 20.42 -0.58
N GLY A 1018 -28.60 21.30 -1.56
CA GLY A 1018 -29.40 22.51 -1.46
C GLY A 1018 -28.84 23.52 -0.44
N SER A 1019 -29.16 24.77 -0.55
CA SER A 1019 -28.73 25.81 0.38
C SER A 1019 -29.28 25.60 1.78
#